data_e9ba6b87ae88902c67dc382571fd88e3
#
_entry.id   e9ba6b87ae88902c67dc382571fd88e3
#
_cell.length_a   1.000
_cell.length_b   1.000
_cell.length_c   1.000
_cell.angle_alpha   90.00
_cell.angle_beta   90.00
_cell.angle_gamma   90.00
#
_symmetry.space_group_name_H-M   'P 1'
#
loop_
_entity.id
_entity.type
_entity.pdbx_description
1 polymer ?
#
loop_
_entity_poly.entity_id
_entity_poly.type
_entity_poly.pdbx_seq_one_letter_code
_entity_poly.pdbx_strand_id
1 'polypeptide(L)'
;MLALPKFSYCMKHHYIKFFGTALIILSTVTLFAQTGKGTISGNVVDSLGNSIPFANIQVKKQNLKTTSGKTGAFKLTDVPAGNQQIKVSITGYDQFEQVVSVIANDTIQVNIVLKEQRSELNDVIVSASRRPESLSQTPSSVTVLTAKELNTQSAISPNLANILSYSVPGLGFSTNQTGNSGQTLRGRNVLVLIDGIPQSTPLRAGGRDIRSIDPSVIERVEVIKGATAIYGNGAEGGLINYITKKADKGKSFGGYSQAGITGNLKGDSTIGYRFSQQLYGKTGKFDYLVSGMFEKTGVFRDAEGLVISPEYGLGETKSYNGFVKLGYNFTPKQRLQVMYNYFSSRQHSKYLTKEGVYGQSPAIGIYGKRLGEDEGTRFNHNANLQYTNQQIFGKTDLTANLYYQDFYTIYSNSASFFGSGQSAITSTKKGARVNLNTPFNIADQVPMQLNYGLDLMNDKTAQSLTDGRLWVPNMNMVNFAPYLQASATFINDLTIKGGLRVENINIDVDDFNTLATGANGAGSIAVQGGKLNYNALVFNAGARYSKFKFFNPFISYAQSFSVFELGRVLRAAKSNTLSQLETKPIIVNNYEAGFSSTVGKLNFSAAYYYSTSKLGANLLEVNGTYISQRIPERVYGFEIQADYQVLRDLSIGGNYAQVEGKGDVDDDGNFNGEKDVYLNTTRIPPSKTTVYLKYSGIKNLSLDVNWMRVGNRDRFKTNAAGKYLIGEGPVKAFNLFNVAAVYQVTQPLKLSVGVENLLNKVYYPAISQFYGSNVNYVRGNGRRFNLSLGYAF
;
A
#
# COMPACT_ATOMS: atom_id res chain seq x y z
N MET A 1 -74.39 13.24 31.51
CA MET A 1 -75.11 13.56 32.77
C MET A 1 -74.09 14.17 33.74
N LEU A 2 -74.25 15.44 34.01
CA LEU A 2 -74.05 16.14 35.30
C LEU A 2 -72.65 16.17 35.85
N ALA A 3 -72.02 17.26 36.26
CA ALA A 3 -72.29 18.70 36.20
C ALA A 3 -71.09 19.34 36.89
N LEU A 4 -70.63 20.49 36.42
CA LEU A 4 -69.77 21.43 37.15
C LEU A 4 -70.46 21.93 38.43
N PRO A 5 -69.71 22.45 39.38
CA PRO A 5 -69.85 23.90 39.48
C PRO A 5 -68.56 24.71 39.79
N LYS A 6 -68.67 25.94 39.27
CA LYS A 6 -67.83 27.12 39.54
C LYS A 6 -67.91 27.58 41.01
N PHE A 7 -66.82 28.22 41.45
CA PHE A 7 -66.81 29.46 42.29
C PHE A 7 -65.42 29.99 42.26
N SER A 8 -64.98 31.02 41.64
CA SER A 8 -65.26 32.45 41.63
C SER A 8 -64.59 33.25 42.74
N TYR A 9 -63.62 34.05 42.29
CA TYR A 9 -63.26 35.42 42.68
C TYR A 9 -62.91 35.79 44.15
N CYS A 10 -61.72 36.23 44.32
CA CYS A 10 -61.33 37.49 44.91
C CYS A 10 -60.01 37.42 45.64
N MET A 11 -58.97 37.91 45.03
CA MET A 11 -57.96 38.80 45.64
C MET A 11 -56.89 39.09 44.51
N LYS A 12 -57.27 40.13 43.80
CA LYS A 12 -56.30 40.84 42.92
C LYS A 12 -56.08 42.20 43.56
N HIS A 13 -54.91 42.70 43.51
CA HIS A 13 -54.47 44.07 43.42
C HIS A 13 -53.44 44.60 44.37
N HIS A 14 -52.68 43.78 45.09
CA HIS A 14 -51.57 44.41 45.87
C HIS A 14 -50.16 43.81 45.69
N TYR A 15 -49.96 42.81 44.86
CA TYR A 15 -48.61 42.21 44.58
C TYR A 15 -48.00 42.60 43.26
N ILE A 16 -48.71 43.27 42.37
CA ILE A 16 -48.22 43.64 41.01
C ILE A 16 -47.39 44.89 41.00
N LYS A 17 -47.47 45.75 42.02
CA LYS A 17 -46.67 47.01 42.04
C LYS A 17 -45.30 46.85 42.72
N PHE A 18 -45.05 45.80 43.50
CA PHE A 18 -43.75 45.58 44.14
C PHE A 18 -42.78 44.73 43.28
N PHE A 19 -43.29 43.89 42.35
CA PHE A 19 -42.43 43.15 41.43
C PHE A 19 -42.03 43.91 40.18
N GLY A 20 -42.79 44.91 39.79
CA GLY A 20 -42.43 45.79 38.65
C GLY A 20 -41.28 46.74 38.90
N THR A 21 -41.10 47.24 40.11
CA THR A 21 -39.99 48.12 40.50
C THR A 21 -38.69 47.35 40.83
N ALA A 22 -38.78 46.11 41.31
CA ALA A 22 -37.59 45.26 41.49
C ALA A 22 -37.01 44.77 40.18
N LEU A 23 -37.83 44.56 39.14
CA LEU A 23 -37.38 44.11 37.82
C LEU A 23 -36.75 45.23 36.97
N ILE A 24 -37.10 46.49 37.25
CA ILE A 24 -36.49 47.66 36.55
C ILE A 24 -35.14 48.05 37.17
N ILE A 25 -34.90 47.72 38.45
CA ILE A 25 -33.58 48.00 39.07
C ILE A 25 -32.58 46.90 38.77
N LEU A 26 -33.01 45.69 38.37
CA LEU A 26 -32.10 44.61 37.95
C LEU A 26 -31.74 44.68 36.44
N SER A 27 -32.39 45.52 35.65
CA SER A 27 -32.09 45.68 34.23
C SER A 27 -31.14 46.80 33.88
N THR A 28 -30.53 47.44 34.85
CA THR A 28 -29.52 48.50 34.63
C THR A 28 -28.09 48.11 35.06
N VAL A 29 -27.81 46.84 35.29
CA VAL A 29 -26.44 46.35 35.18
C VAL A 29 -26.16 46.14 33.69
N THR A 30 -26.00 47.22 32.97
CA THR A 30 -25.31 47.19 31.68
C THR A 30 -23.95 46.55 31.94
N LEU A 31 -23.77 45.28 31.48
CA LEU A 31 -22.43 44.79 31.23
C LEU A 31 -21.78 45.84 30.33
N PHE A 32 -20.89 46.66 30.87
CA PHE A 32 -19.86 47.33 30.05
C PHE A 32 -19.05 46.20 29.45
N ALA A 33 -19.46 45.71 28.29
CA ALA A 33 -18.57 45.00 27.41
C ALA A 33 -17.38 45.94 27.23
N GLN A 34 -16.24 45.60 27.78
CA GLN A 34 -15.02 46.36 27.57
C GLN A 34 -14.77 46.43 26.07
N THR A 35 -15.17 47.52 25.43
CA THR A 35 -14.96 47.79 24.01
C THR A 35 -13.50 48.19 23.73
N GLY A 36 -12.61 48.08 24.70
CA GLY A 36 -11.21 48.34 24.59
C GLY A 36 -10.44 47.27 23.84
N LYS A 37 -9.39 47.66 23.15
CA LYS A 37 -8.44 46.77 22.51
C LYS A 37 -7.12 46.77 23.28
N GLY A 38 -6.43 45.61 23.32
CA GLY A 38 -5.08 45.50 23.87
C GLY A 38 -4.12 44.93 22.84
N THR A 39 -2.91 44.63 23.28
CA THR A 39 -1.84 44.09 22.46
C THR A 39 -1.38 42.76 23.09
N ILE A 40 -1.14 41.72 22.25
CA ILE A 40 -0.44 40.49 22.65
C ILE A 40 0.96 40.56 22.02
N SER A 41 2.00 40.41 22.83
CA SER A 41 3.38 40.33 22.38
C SER A 41 4.11 39.20 23.04
N GLY A 42 5.21 38.74 22.46
CA GLY A 42 6.00 37.65 23.04
C GLY A 42 6.97 37.01 22.08
N ASN A 43 7.49 35.88 22.47
CA ASN A 43 8.44 35.13 21.66
C ASN A 43 7.90 33.72 21.37
N VAL A 44 8.17 33.22 20.15
CA VAL A 44 7.95 31.82 19.76
C VAL A 44 9.30 31.15 19.75
N VAL A 45 9.45 30.11 20.57
CA VAL A 45 10.67 29.30 20.72
C VAL A 45 10.36 27.82 20.60
N ASP A 46 11.36 26.98 20.29
CA ASP A 46 11.27 25.55 20.36
C ASP A 46 11.47 25.03 21.80
N SER A 47 11.38 23.71 22.00
CA SER A 47 11.56 23.06 23.31
C SER A 47 13.01 23.17 23.86
N LEU A 48 13.96 23.62 23.05
CA LEU A 48 15.36 23.84 23.42
C LEU A 48 15.65 25.35 23.66
N GLY A 49 14.64 26.23 23.50
CA GLY A 49 14.76 27.66 23.67
C GLY A 49 15.25 28.40 22.41
N ASN A 50 15.42 27.75 21.28
CA ASN A 50 15.81 28.42 20.03
C ASN A 50 14.63 29.19 19.45
N SER A 51 14.90 30.39 18.93
CA SER A 51 13.88 31.24 18.30
C SER A 51 13.28 30.60 17.06
N ILE A 52 11.95 30.61 16.93
CA ILE A 52 11.23 30.12 15.74
C ILE A 52 10.76 31.33 14.91
N PRO A 53 11.42 31.62 13.78
CA PRO A 53 11.01 32.71 12.88
C PRO A 53 9.82 32.30 12.03
N PHE A 54 9.01 33.32 11.64
CA PHE A 54 7.90 33.16 10.69
C PHE A 54 6.78 32.22 11.11
N ALA A 55 6.63 31.90 12.40
CA ALA A 55 5.44 31.24 12.91
C ALA A 55 4.21 32.15 12.73
N ASN A 56 3.11 31.57 12.27
CA ASN A 56 1.85 32.30 12.11
C ASN A 56 1.07 32.30 13.42
N ILE A 57 0.78 33.47 13.95
CA ILE A 57 0.00 33.71 15.18
C ILE A 57 -1.34 34.31 14.78
N GLN A 58 -2.45 33.68 15.19
CA GLN A 58 -3.82 34.07 14.84
C GLN A 58 -4.72 34.06 16.08
N VAL A 59 -5.58 35.06 16.21
CA VAL A 59 -6.70 35.00 17.17
C VAL A 59 -7.87 34.24 16.54
N LYS A 60 -8.29 33.14 17.20
CA LYS A 60 -9.42 32.30 16.74
C LYS A 60 -10.71 33.11 16.74
N LYS A 61 -11.56 32.93 15.73
CA LYS A 61 -12.82 33.68 15.50
C LYS A 61 -12.67 35.16 15.13
N GLN A 62 -11.44 35.65 14.93
CA GLN A 62 -11.17 37.01 14.48
C GLN A 62 -10.19 36.99 13.31
N ASN A 63 -10.25 38.00 12.44
CA ASN A 63 -9.36 38.08 11.28
C ASN A 63 -8.00 38.73 11.63
N LEU A 64 -7.58 38.61 12.91
CA LEU A 64 -6.34 39.16 13.42
C LEU A 64 -5.22 38.11 13.37
N LYS A 65 -4.15 38.43 12.67
CA LYS A 65 -2.98 37.56 12.50
C LYS A 65 -1.69 38.37 12.40
N THR A 66 -0.61 37.74 12.84
CA THR A 66 0.76 38.23 12.70
C THR A 66 1.72 37.09 12.49
N THR A 67 2.99 37.36 12.20
CA THR A 67 4.04 36.34 12.11
C THR A 67 5.19 36.69 13.03
N SER A 68 5.87 35.71 13.60
CA SER A 68 7.09 35.94 14.37
C SER A 68 8.22 36.43 13.48
N GLY A 69 9.00 37.39 13.97
CA GLY A 69 10.19 37.92 13.32
C GLY A 69 11.37 36.94 13.34
N LYS A 70 12.52 37.35 12.80
CA LYS A 70 13.75 36.53 12.74
C LYS A 70 14.23 36.03 14.12
N THR A 71 13.92 36.79 15.18
CA THR A 71 14.27 36.45 16.57
C THR A 71 13.16 35.69 17.30
N GLY A 72 12.11 35.22 16.60
CA GLY A 72 10.95 34.62 17.20
C GLY A 72 9.95 35.61 17.84
N ALA A 73 10.31 36.87 17.97
CA ALA A 73 9.45 37.91 18.56
C ALA A 73 8.23 38.21 17.69
N PHE A 74 7.07 38.43 18.32
CA PHE A 74 5.85 38.83 17.65
C PHE A 74 5.09 39.90 18.43
N LYS A 75 4.28 40.67 17.71
CA LYS A 75 3.35 41.64 18.29
C LYS A 75 2.05 41.60 17.49
N LEU A 76 0.93 41.48 18.18
CA LEU A 76 -0.42 41.47 17.61
C LEU A 76 -1.22 42.59 18.30
N THR A 77 -1.49 43.64 17.59
CA THR A 77 -2.23 44.81 18.07
C THR A 77 -3.72 44.71 17.79
N ASP A 78 -4.50 45.58 18.39
CA ASP A 78 -5.95 45.71 18.18
C ASP A 78 -6.77 44.47 18.59
N VAL A 79 -6.24 43.70 19.51
CA VAL A 79 -6.94 42.50 20.03
C VAL A 79 -8.02 42.96 21.01
N PRO A 80 -9.29 42.53 20.81
CA PRO A 80 -10.37 42.89 21.75
C PRO A 80 -10.06 42.40 23.17
N ALA A 81 -10.40 43.22 24.16
CA ALA A 81 -10.27 42.85 25.56
C ALA A 81 -11.15 41.66 25.92
N GLY A 82 -10.71 40.86 26.90
CA GLY A 82 -11.34 39.65 27.34
C GLY A 82 -10.54 38.39 26.95
N ASN A 83 -11.14 37.24 27.14
CA ASN A 83 -10.49 35.94 26.87
C ASN A 83 -10.43 35.67 25.37
N GLN A 84 -9.23 35.70 24.82
CA GLN A 84 -8.93 35.45 23.42
C GLN A 84 -8.18 34.13 23.24
N GLN A 85 -8.61 33.29 22.31
CA GLN A 85 -7.92 32.04 21.97
C GLN A 85 -6.92 32.30 20.85
N ILE A 86 -5.63 32.28 21.15
CA ILE A 86 -4.58 32.35 20.15
C ILE A 86 -4.25 30.95 19.63
N LYS A 87 -3.94 30.89 18.34
CA LYS A 87 -3.47 29.71 17.62
C LYS A 87 -2.14 30.06 16.99
N VAL A 88 -1.13 29.21 17.22
CA VAL A 88 0.20 29.37 16.61
C VAL A 88 0.53 28.14 15.80
N SER A 89 1.02 28.36 14.57
CA SER A 89 1.35 27.29 13.64
C SER A 89 2.52 27.65 12.75
N ILE A 90 3.39 26.68 12.52
CA ILE A 90 4.47 26.72 11.54
C ILE A 90 4.76 25.30 11.05
N THR A 91 5.19 25.14 9.81
CA THR A 91 5.55 23.83 9.26
C THR A 91 6.71 23.21 10.05
N GLY A 92 6.56 21.97 10.48
CA GLY A 92 7.55 21.22 11.28
C GLY A 92 7.36 21.32 12.79
N TYR A 93 6.29 21.98 13.27
CA TYR A 93 5.93 22.06 14.68
C TYR A 93 4.46 21.70 14.90
N ASP A 94 4.15 21.17 16.08
CA ASP A 94 2.77 20.94 16.51
C ASP A 94 2.03 22.27 16.65
N GLN A 95 0.77 22.27 16.28
CA GLN A 95 -0.08 23.44 16.44
C GLN A 95 -0.29 23.72 17.93
N PHE A 96 -0.04 24.95 18.35
CA PHE A 96 -0.22 25.41 19.73
C PHE A 96 -1.49 26.27 19.83
N GLU A 97 -2.29 26.06 20.87
CA GLU A 97 -3.45 26.87 21.18
C GLU A 97 -3.46 27.23 22.67
N GLN A 98 -3.72 28.48 22.98
CA GLN A 98 -3.79 29.01 24.37
C GLN A 98 -4.88 30.08 24.47
N VAL A 99 -5.57 30.12 25.61
CA VAL A 99 -6.44 31.24 25.97
C VAL A 99 -5.62 32.30 26.68
N VAL A 100 -5.70 33.53 26.19
CA VAL A 100 -5.00 34.72 26.74
C VAL A 100 -6.06 35.74 27.16
N SER A 101 -6.00 36.21 28.38
CA SER A 101 -6.88 37.29 28.89
C SER A 101 -6.27 38.64 28.51
N VAL A 102 -6.88 39.30 27.53
CA VAL A 102 -6.43 40.62 27.02
C VAL A 102 -7.08 41.74 27.82
N ILE A 103 -6.26 42.66 28.32
CA ILE A 103 -6.69 43.85 29.05
C ILE A 103 -6.68 45.03 28.08
N ALA A 104 -7.71 45.88 28.15
CA ALA A 104 -7.82 47.09 27.31
C ALA A 104 -6.67 48.05 27.58
N ASN A 105 -6.06 48.58 26.50
CA ASN A 105 -4.94 49.53 26.50
C ASN A 105 -3.64 48.99 27.16
N ASP A 106 -3.55 47.66 27.35
CA ASP A 106 -2.38 47.00 27.93
C ASP A 106 -1.72 46.02 26.93
N THR A 107 -0.46 45.68 27.21
CA THR A 107 0.31 44.70 26.42
C THR A 107 0.56 43.45 27.25
N ILE A 108 -0.03 42.31 26.84
CA ILE A 108 0.13 41.02 27.48
C ILE A 108 1.32 40.29 26.85
N GLN A 109 2.27 39.86 27.68
CA GLN A 109 3.42 39.07 27.27
C GLN A 109 3.07 37.56 27.28
N VAL A 110 3.29 36.87 26.16
CA VAL A 110 3.02 35.44 26.01
C VAL A 110 4.22 34.75 25.38
N ASN A 111 4.91 33.93 26.14
CA ASN A 111 5.97 33.08 25.60
C ASN A 111 5.39 31.73 25.12
N ILE A 112 5.60 31.43 23.84
CA ILE A 112 5.05 30.28 23.15
C ILE A 112 6.17 29.28 22.89
N VAL A 113 6.06 28.09 23.49
CA VAL A 113 6.98 26.98 23.25
C VAL A 113 6.30 26.03 22.30
N LEU A 114 6.77 25.95 21.05
CA LEU A 114 6.29 24.97 20.09
C LEU A 114 7.10 23.68 20.21
N LYS A 115 6.41 22.56 20.24
CA LYS A 115 7.03 21.24 20.13
C LYS A 115 7.29 20.95 18.66
N GLU A 116 8.50 20.51 18.32
CA GLU A 116 8.78 20.02 16.97
C GLU A 116 7.82 18.86 16.67
N GLN A 117 7.18 18.95 15.50
CA GLN A 117 6.41 17.82 14.96
C GLN A 117 7.42 16.74 14.57
N ARG A 118 7.83 15.96 15.57
CA ARG A 118 8.65 14.79 15.31
C ARG A 118 7.78 13.80 14.55
N SER A 119 8.16 13.48 13.33
CA SER A 119 7.75 12.23 12.70
C SER A 119 8.40 11.09 13.49
N GLU A 120 7.93 10.87 14.70
CA GLU A 120 8.34 9.71 15.47
C GLU A 120 7.71 8.49 14.77
N LEU A 121 8.54 7.57 14.31
CA LEU A 121 8.11 6.24 13.85
C LEU A 121 7.19 5.54 14.88
N ASN A 122 7.22 5.99 16.12
CA ASN A 122 6.40 5.47 17.21
C ASN A 122 4.91 5.86 17.13
N ASP A 123 4.55 6.91 16.38
CA ASP A 123 3.17 7.34 16.21
C ASP A 123 2.52 6.84 14.91
N VAL A 124 3.27 6.06 14.10
CA VAL A 124 2.71 5.47 12.89
C VAL A 124 1.76 4.35 13.28
N ILE A 125 0.48 4.56 12.99
CA ILE A 125 -0.58 3.57 13.21
C ILE A 125 -0.69 2.68 11.98
N VAL A 126 -0.60 1.38 12.20
CA VAL A 126 -0.72 0.34 11.17
C VAL A 126 -1.88 -0.60 11.48
N SER A 127 -2.39 -1.25 10.44
CA SER A 127 -3.48 -2.22 10.56
C SER A 127 -2.99 -3.68 10.60
N ALA A 128 -1.74 -3.91 11.02
CA ALA A 128 -1.08 -5.22 11.02
C ALA A 128 -1.87 -6.34 11.73
N SER A 129 -2.77 -5.98 12.65
CA SER A 129 -3.65 -6.90 13.39
C SER A 129 -5.12 -6.72 13.04
N ARG A 130 -5.45 -6.21 11.87
CA ARG A 130 -6.82 -5.82 11.48
C ARG A 130 -7.43 -4.76 12.41
N ARG A 131 -6.63 -4.08 13.20
CA ARG A 131 -6.98 -2.94 14.05
C ARG A 131 -5.87 -1.89 13.99
N PRO A 132 -6.19 -0.63 14.26
CA PRO A 132 -5.15 0.38 14.42
C PRO A 132 -4.25 0.06 15.62
N GLU A 133 -2.96 -0.06 15.39
CA GLU A 133 -1.95 -0.26 16.46
C GLU A 133 -0.68 0.51 16.14
N SER A 134 0.06 0.90 17.17
CA SER A 134 1.34 1.57 17.00
C SER A 134 2.39 0.62 16.40
N LEU A 135 3.20 1.11 15.48
CA LEU A 135 4.32 0.37 14.92
C LEU A 135 5.29 -0.11 16.01
N SER A 136 5.47 0.67 17.08
CA SER A 136 6.31 0.33 18.23
C SER A 136 5.82 -0.87 19.05
N GLN A 137 4.57 -1.29 18.87
CA GLN A 137 3.96 -2.45 19.55
C GLN A 137 3.81 -3.66 18.63
N THR A 138 4.17 -3.53 17.35
CA THR A 138 4.01 -4.60 16.36
C THR A 138 5.26 -5.47 16.30
N PRO A 139 5.22 -6.77 16.71
CA PRO A 139 6.40 -7.64 16.70
C PRO A 139 6.65 -8.24 15.30
N SER A 140 6.80 -7.40 14.30
CA SER A 140 7.14 -7.77 12.92
C SER A 140 7.72 -6.57 12.18
N SER A 141 8.42 -6.81 11.08
CA SER A 141 8.89 -5.76 10.19
C SER A 141 7.71 -5.21 9.37
N VAL A 142 7.50 -3.91 9.49
CA VAL A 142 6.49 -3.19 8.71
C VAL A 142 7.15 -2.00 8.01
N THR A 143 6.82 -1.81 6.75
CA THR A 143 7.15 -0.59 6.00
C THR A 143 5.87 0.18 5.72
N VAL A 144 5.88 1.47 6.03
CA VAL A 144 4.74 2.37 5.75
C VAL A 144 5.19 3.46 4.80
N LEU A 145 4.51 3.60 3.68
CA LEU A 145 4.68 4.73 2.78
C LEU A 145 3.55 5.72 3.03
N THR A 146 3.90 6.91 3.45
CA THR A 146 2.96 8.00 3.72
C THR A 146 2.45 8.65 2.42
N ALA A 147 1.35 9.39 2.49
CA ALA A 147 0.83 10.16 1.35
C ALA A 147 1.88 11.14 0.78
N LYS A 148 2.73 11.73 1.63
CA LYS A 148 3.81 12.62 1.21
C LYS A 148 4.84 11.88 0.36
N GLU A 149 5.28 10.71 0.81
CA GLU A 149 6.24 9.87 0.08
C GLU A 149 5.64 9.34 -1.22
N LEU A 150 4.38 8.86 -1.20
CA LEU A 150 3.67 8.44 -2.40
C LEU A 150 3.59 9.56 -3.44
N ASN A 151 3.26 10.78 -3.02
CA ASN A 151 3.19 11.94 -3.92
C ASN A 151 4.56 12.29 -4.51
N THR A 152 5.63 12.24 -3.71
CA THR A 152 6.99 12.51 -4.18
C THR A 152 7.47 11.43 -5.15
N GLN A 153 7.28 10.16 -4.83
CA GLN A 153 7.65 9.06 -5.72
C GLN A 153 6.78 9.02 -7.00
N SER A 154 5.50 9.41 -6.90
CA SER A 154 4.61 9.55 -8.06
C SER A 154 5.04 10.68 -9.01
N ALA A 155 5.80 11.67 -8.53
CA ALA A 155 6.42 12.68 -9.39
C ALA A 155 7.50 12.06 -10.29
N ILE A 156 8.20 11.00 -9.86
CA ILE A 156 9.13 10.23 -10.71
C ILE A 156 8.35 9.31 -11.63
N SER A 157 7.50 8.45 -11.05
CA SER A 157 6.68 7.48 -11.78
C SER A 157 5.37 7.22 -11.03
N PRO A 158 4.19 7.39 -11.64
CA PRO A 158 2.90 7.09 -10.99
C PRO A 158 2.59 5.59 -10.92
N ASN A 159 3.49 4.72 -11.35
CA ASN A 159 3.32 3.27 -11.30
C ASN A 159 3.61 2.72 -9.89
N LEU A 160 2.58 2.19 -9.20
CA LEU A 160 2.71 1.61 -7.85
C LEU A 160 3.77 0.51 -7.77
N ALA A 161 3.91 -0.32 -8.80
CA ALA A 161 4.93 -1.36 -8.84
C ALA A 161 6.36 -0.77 -8.76
N ASN A 162 6.60 0.35 -9.43
CA ASN A 162 7.86 1.08 -9.36
C ASN A 162 8.04 1.74 -7.98
N ILE A 163 7.04 2.48 -7.50
CA ILE A 163 7.08 3.15 -6.20
C ILE A 163 7.45 2.16 -5.10
N LEU A 164 6.76 1.02 -5.05
CA LEU A 164 7.00 -0.01 -4.04
C LEU A 164 8.37 -0.66 -4.19
N SER A 165 8.84 -0.89 -5.42
CA SER A 165 10.16 -1.49 -5.63
C SER A 165 11.31 -0.61 -5.16
N TYR A 166 11.18 0.73 -5.22
CA TYR A 166 12.15 1.67 -4.68
C TYR A 166 12.08 1.79 -3.15
N SER A 167 10.87 1.75 -2.61
CA SER A 167 10.60 2.13 -1.21
C SER A 167 10.58 0.96 -0.23
N VAL A 168 10.27 -0.27 -0.69
CA VAL A 168 10.09 -1.43 0.18
C VAL A 168 11.30 -2.36 0.12
N PRO A 169 12.09 -2.48 1.21
CA PRO A 169 13.13 -3.50 1.30
C PRO A 169 12.53 -4.90 1.18
N GLY A 170 13.24 -5.81 0.51
CA GLY A 170 12.79 -7.21 0.33
C GLY A 170 11.71 -7.43 -0.73
N LEU A 171 11.13 -6.39 -1.30
CA LEU A 171 10.25 -6.50 -2.47
C LEU A 171 11.07 -6.52 -3.76
N GLY A 172 10.75 -7.45 -4.65
CA GLY A 172 11.36 -7.58 -5.97
C GLY A 172 11.15 -6.35 -6.85
N PHE A 173 11.93 -6.26 -7.94
CA PHE A 173 11.85 -5.13 -8.86
C PHE A 173 10.56 -5.13 -9.67
N SER A 174 10.11 -3.91 -10.03
CA SER A 174 9.08 -3.74 -11.03
C SER A 174 9.57 -4.25 -12.39
N THR A 175 8.70 -4.95 -13.07
CA THR A 175 8.97 -5.48 -14.42
C THR A 175 8.81 -4.44 -15.51
N ASN A 176 8.27 -3.26 -15.21
CA ASN A 176 7.80 -2.28 -16.20
C ASN A 176 6.81 -2.86 -17.24
N GLN A 177 6.15 -3.96 -16.89
CA GLN A 177 5.10 -4.59 -17.69
C GLN A 177 3.71 -4.20 -17.18
N THR A 178 2.68 -4.60 -17.89
CA THR A 178 1.30 -4.53 -17.41
C THR A 178 1.07 -5.40 -16.16
N GLY A 179 1.95 -6.38 -15.89
CA GLY A 179 1.95 -7.28 -14.73
C GLY A 179 3.05 -6.98 -13.72
N ASN A 180 3.02 -7.72 -12.61
CA ASN A 180 4.00 -7.70 -11.53
C ASN A 180 4.65 -9.08 -11.30
N SER A 181 4.82 -9.85 -12.36
CA SER A 181 5.50 -11.16 -12.31
C SER A 181 6.93 -11.00 -11.76
N GLY A 182 7.34 -11.87 -10.84
CA GLY A 182 8.65 -11.79 -10.18
C GLY A 182 8.77 -10.71 -9.09
N GLN A 183 7.73 -9.93 -8.80
CA GLN A 183 7.69 -8.98 -7.68
C GLN A 183 7.27 -9.70 -6.38
N THR A 184 8.10 -10.61 -5.91
CA THR A 184 7.92 -11.32 -4.64
C THR A 184 8.35 -10.46 -3.46
N LEU A 185 7.82 -10.72 -2.28
CA LEU A 185 8.26 -10.13 -1.01
C LEU A 185 9.04 -11.19 -0.23
N ARG A 186 10.32 -10.92 0.03
CA ARG A 186 11.21 -11.88 0.70
C ARG A 186 11.23 -13.26 0.02
N GLY A 187 11.21 -13.28 -1.33
CA GLY A 187 11.24 -14.51 -2.12
C GLY A 187 9.96 -15.35 -2.12
N ARG A 188 8.87 -14.85 -1.56
CA ARG A 188 7.56 -15.50 -1.52
C ARG A 188 6.45 -14.60 -2.07
N ASN A 189 5.30 -15.18 -2.38
CA ASN A 189 4.17 -14.45 -2.91
C ASN A 189 3.60 -13.46 -1.87
N VAL A 190 3.09 -12.35 -2.36
CA VAL A 190 2.53 -11.28 -1.53
C VAL A 190 1.03 -11.18 -1.73
N LEU A 191 0.29 -11.01 -0.64
CA LEU A 191 -1.14 -10.72 -0.68
C LEU A 191 -1.36 -9.21 -0.81
N VAL A 192 -2.10 -8.78 -1.81
CA VAL A 192 -2.44 -7.37 -2.00
C VAL A 192 -3.86 -7.10 -1.53
N LEU A 193 -4.03 -6.02 -0.76
CA LEU A 193 -5.31 -5.61 -0.18
C LEU A 193 -5.61 -4.15 -0.52
N ILE A 194 -6.90 -3.81 -0.61
CA ILE A 194 -7.41 -2.43 -0.58
C ILE A 194 -8.33 -2.30 0.64
N ASP A 195 -7.99 -1.42 1.58
CA ASP A 195 -8.70 -1.26 2.87
C ASP A 195 -8.96 -2.61 3.56
N GLY A 196 -7.97 -3.52 3.52
CA GLY A 196 -8.04 -4.86 4.10
C GLY A 196 -8.77 -5.91 3.26
N ILE A 197 -9.29 -5.61 2.08
CA ILE A 197 -10.01 -6.55 1.20
C ILE A 197 -9.07 -7.11 0.12
N PRO A 198 -8.96 -8.46 -0.03
CA PRO A 198 -8.03 -9.12 -0.95
C PRO A 198 -8.26 -8.77 -2.42
N GLN A 199 -7.15 -8.48 -3.13
CA GLN A 199 -7.12 -8.24 -4.56
C GLN A 199 -6.48 -9.41 -5.34
N SER A 200 -5.56 -10.13 -4.69
CA SER A 200 -4.83 -11.24 -5.31
C SER A 200 -5.74 -12.43 -5.63
N THR A 201 -5.38 -13.17 -6.66
CA THR A 201 -6.09 -14.37 -7.14
C THR A 201 -5.23 -15.62 -6.88
N PRO A 202 -5.25 -16.19 -5.66
CA PRO A 202 -4.32 -17.28 -5.28
C PRO A 202 -4.53 -18.56 -6.08
N LEU A 203 -5.76 -18.89 -6.46
CA LEU A 203 -6.06 -20.07 -7.27
C LEU A 203 -5.32 -20.07 -8.62
N ARG A 204 -5.21 -18.90 -9.23
CA ARG A 204 -4.43 -18.65 -10.43
C ARG A 204 -3.88 -17.23 -10.39
N ALA A 205 -2.62 -17.08 -9.97
CA ALA A 205 -2.02 -15.75 -9.83
C ALA A 205 -1.97 -15.01 -11.16
N GLY A 206 -2.72 -13.94 -11.22
CA GLY A 206 -2.79 -13.08 -12.41
C GLY A 206 -1.59 -12.16 -12.56
N GLY A 207 -0.83 -11.92 -11.48
CA GLY A 207 0.28 -10.98 -11.45
C GLY A 207 -0.10 -9.56 -11.86
N ARG A 208 -1.32 -9.10 -11.48
CA ARG A 208 -1.87 -7.77 -11.83
C ARG A 208 -2.37 -7.01 -10.59
N ASP A 209 -2.21 -7.56 -9.42
CA ASP A 209 -2.81 -7.10 -8.17
C ASP A 209 -2.12 -5.87 -7.59
N ILE A 210 -0.80 -5.74 -7.68
CA ILE A 210 -0.05 -4.55 -7.21
C ILE A 210 -0.53 -3.26 -7.93
N ARG A 211 -0.95 -3.37 -9.20
CA ARG A 211 -1.45 -2.25 -10.01
C ARG A 211 -2.98 -2.30 -10.13
N SER A 212 -3.69 -2.29 -9.02
CA SER A 212 -5.17 -2.41 -8.98
C SER A 212 -5.89 -1.11 -8.59
N ILE A 213 -5.13 -0.06 -8.26
CA ILE A 213 -5.65 1.23 -7.81
C ILE A 213 -4.66 2.36 -8.17
N ASP A 214 -5.14 3.57 -8.30
CA ASP A 214 -4.30 4.75 -8.56
C ASP A 214 -3.65 5.28 -7.27
N PRO A 215 -2.35 5.66 -7.27
CA PRO A 215 -1.70 6.21 -6.09
C PRO A 215 -2.34 7.50 -5.58
N SER A 216 -3.03 8.27 -6.43
CA SER A 216 -3.65 9.54 -6.03
C SER A 216 -4.78 9.40 -5.00
N VAL A 217 -5.43 8.23 -4.93
CA VAL A 217 -6.51 7.94 -3.96
C VAL A 217 -6.03 7.18 -2.73
N ILE A 218 -4.72 6.90 -2.63
CA ILE A 218 -4.11 6.20 -1.48
C ILE A 218 -3.66 7.23 -0.43
N GLU A 219 -4.03 6.99 0.83
CA GLU A 219 -3.59 7.76 2.00
C GLU A 219 -2.21 7.29 2.47
N ARG A 220 -2.02 5.96 2.51
CA ARG A 220 -0.75 5.31 2.83
C ARG A 220 -0.74 3.88 2.33
N VAL A 221 0.46 3.32 2.18
CA VAL A 221 0.64 1.89 1.93
C VAL A 221 1.30 1.26 3.14
N GLU A 222 0.73 0.18 3.63
CA GLU A 222 1.28 -0.64 4.71
C GLU A 222 1.78 -1.95 4.12
N VAL A 223 3.07 -2.27 4.33
CA VAL A 223 3.67 -3.53 3.91
C VAL A 223 4.11 -4.29 5.14
N ILE A 224 3.37 -5.35 5.45
CA ILE A 224 3.68 -6.27 6.56
C ILE A 224 4.46 -7.43 5.97
N LYS A 225 5.66 -7.64 6.47
CA LYS A 225 6.62 -8.59 5.90
C LYS A 225 6.62 -9.91 6.66
N GLY A 226 6.89 -10.99 5.93
CA GLY A 226 6.84 -12.36 6.45
C GLY A 226 5.42 -12.93 6.45
N ALA A 227 5.30 -14.24 6.63
CA ALA A 227 4.03 -14.93 6.66
C ALA A 227 3.08 -14.30 7.70
N THR A 228 1.79 -14.29 7.40
CA THR A 228 0.78 -13.81 8.34
C THR A 228 -0.50 -14.62 8.25
N ALA A 229 -0.90 -15.24 9.37
CA ALA A 229 -2.09 -16.06 9.46
C ALA A 229 -3.37 -15.22 9.36
N ILE A 230 -3.38 -14.03 9.98
CA ILE A 230 -4.62 -13.30 10.28
C ILE A 230 -5.35 -12.76 9.03
N TYR A 231 -4.63 -12.53 7.92
CA TYR A 231 -5.23 -12.02 6.69
C TYR A 231 -5.70 -13.09 5.70
N GLY A 232 -5.33 -14.35 5.95
CA GLY A 232 -5.81 -15.53 5.22
C GLY A 232 -4.94 -15.95 4.05
N ASN A 233 -5.56 -16.65 3.12
CA ASN A 233 -4.94 -17.36 2.00
C ASN A 233 -4.07 -16.47 1.11
N GLY A 234 -2.81 -16.86 0.87
CA GLY A 234 -1.89 -16.23 -0.06
C GLY A 234 -0.88 -15.24 0.53
N ALA A 235 -0.85 -15.04 1.85
CA ALA A 235 0.10 -14.13 2.52
C ALA A 235 1.42 -14.84 2.89
N GLU A 236 2.07 -15.52 1.95
CA GLU A 236 3.29 -16.30 2.18
C GLU A 236 4.51 -15.44 2.53
N GLY A 237 4.73 -14.38 1.78
CA GLY A 237 5.82 -13.41 1.97
C GLY A 237 5.40 -12.20 2.79
N GLY A 238 4.10 -12.07 3.05
CA GLY A 238 3.49 -10.95 3.71
C GLY A 238 2.38 -10.32 2.89
N LEU A 239 2.06 -9.06 3.18
CA LEU A 239 0.99 -8.35 2.48
C LEU A 239 1.33 -6.89 2.19
N ILE A 240 0.67 -6.35 1.17
CA ILE A 240 0.62 -4.92 0.82
C ILE A 240 -0.83 -4.47 1.00
N ASN A 241 -1.09 -3.53 1.90
CA ASN A 241 -2.42 -2.98 2.13
C ASN A 241 -2.47 -1.50 1.72
N TYR A 242 -3.23 -1.21 0.68
CA TYR A 242 -3.52 0.16 0.24
C TYR A 242 -4.63 0.73 1.10
N ILE A 243 -4.30 1.66 1.99
CA ILE A 243 -5.29 2.39 2.77
C ILE A 243 -5.72 3.61 1.96
N THR A 244 -6.99 3.65 1.59
CA THR A 244 -7.52 4.70 0.73
C THR A 244 -7.85 5.97 1.51
N LYS A 245 -7.74 7.11 0.86
CA LYS A 245 -8.04 8.43 1.43
C LYS A 245 -9.46 8.48 1.99
N LYS A 246 -9.61 9.27 3.04
CA LYS A 246 -10.92 9.67 3.59
C LYS A 246 -11.26 11.06 3.07
N ALA A 247 -12.55 11.43 3.12
CA ALA A 247 -12.96 12.79 2.85
C ALA A 247 -12.25 13.75 3.80
N ASP A 248 -11.88 14.94 3.28
CA ASP A 248 -11.13 15.91 4.05
C ASP A 248 -11.92 16.42 5.26
N LYS A 249 -11.22 16.53 6.34
CA LYS A 249 -11.75 16.92 7.64
C LYS A 249 -11.95 18.44 7.65
N GLY A 250 -13.18 18.91 7.52
CA GLY A 250 -13.52 20.29 7.76
C GLY A 250 -13.89 21.15 6.55
N LYS A 251 -13.80 20.60 5.33
CA LYS A 251 -14.35 21.26 4.13
C LYS A 251 -15.70 20.66 3.77
N SER A 252 -16.70 21.51 3.52
CA SER A 252 -18.00 21.06 2.96
C SER A 252 -17.85 20.62 1.51
N PHE A 253 -16.94 21.24 0.79
CA PHE A 253 -16.55 20.93 -0.58
C PHE A 253 -15.11 21.32 -0.82
N GLY A 254 -14.38 20.49 -1.55
CA GLY A 254 -13.03 20.76 -2.01
C GLY A 254 -12.67 19.81 -3.15
N GLY A 255 -11.62 20.13 -3.86
CA GLY A 255 -11.16 19.32 -4.98
C GLY A 255 -9.67 19.43 -5.20
N TYR A 256 -9.17 18.48 -5.99
CA TYR A 256 -7.80 18.50 -6.48
C TYR A 256 -7.77 18.01 -7.92
N SER A 257 -7.35 18.90 -8.82
CA SER A 257 -7.17 18.62 -10.26
C SER A 257 -5.68 18.48 -10.55
N GLN A 258 -5.29 17.48 -11.31
CA GLN A 258 -3.90 17.33 -11.77
C GLN A 258 -3.86 17.00 -13.25
N ALA A 259 -3.01 17.70 -13.99
CA ALA A 259 -2.66 17.42 -15.36
C ALA A 259 -1.14 17.23 -15.48
N GLY A 260 -0.71 16.26 -16.28
CA GLY A 260 0.71 15.99 -16.45
C GLY A 260 1.04 15.40 -17.81
N ILE A 261 2.30 15.51 -18.16
CA ILE A 261 2.92 14.90 -19.34
C ILE A 261 4.13 14.07 -18.92
N THR A 262 4.34 12.98 -19.63
CA THR A 262 5.49 12.10 -19.43
C THR A 262 6.14 11.79 -20.77
N GLY A 263 7.42 11.46 -20.79
CA GLY A 263 8.08 11.03 -22.03
C GLY A 263 9.53 10.67 -21.83
N ASN A 264 10.14 10.01 -22.81
CA ASN A 264 11.59 9.89 -22.90
C ASN A 264 12.17 11.15 -23.53
N LEU A 265 13.33 11.59 -23.05
CA LEU A 265 14.01 12.77 -23.61
C LEU A 265 14.69 12.49 -24.96
N LYS A 266 14.77 11.24 -25.39
CA LYS A 266 15.36 10.83 -26.66
C LYS A 266 14.33 10.04 -27.48
N GLY A 267 14.25 10.37 -28.78
CA GLY A 267 13.34 9.75 -29.76
C GLY A 267 11.97 10.40 -29.81
N ASP A 268 11.20 9.98 -30.82
CA ASP A 268 9.86 10.49 -31.16
C ASP A 268 8.74 9.65 -30.52
N SER A 269 7.52 10.19 -30.58
CA SER A 269 6.28 9.53 -30.11
C SER A 269 6.29 9.11 -28.63
N THR A 270 7.17 9.69 -27.81
CA THR A 270 7.36 9.31 -26.40
C THR A 270 6.40 10.00 -25.45
N ILE A 271 5.71 11.05 -25.90
CA ILE A 271 4.86 11.85 -25.03
C ILE A 271 3.59 11.10 -24.66
N GLY A 272 3.40 10.97 -23.38
CA GLY A 272 2.17 10.55 -22.72
C GLY A 272 1.55 11.68 -21.91
N TYR A 273 0.31 11.50 -21.48
CA TYR A 273 -0.41 12.47 -20.66
C TYR A 273 -1.26 11.77 -19.61
N ARG A 274 -1.47 12.47 -18.50
CA ARG A 274 -2.24 12.01 -17.36
C ARG A 274 -3.13 13.13 -16.83
N PHE A 275 -4.38 12.79 -16.52
CA PHE A 275 -5.34 13.67 -15.86
C PHE A 275 -5.92 12.95 -14.65
N SER A 276 -6.08 13.64 -13.55
CA SER A 276 -6.84 13.16 -12.42
C SER A 276 -7.64 14.29 -11.78
N GLN A 277 -8.86 13.96 -11.36
CA GLN A 277 -9.76 14.85 -10.65
C GLN A 277 -10.23 14.17 -9.39
N GLN A 278 -10.12 14.86 -8.27
CA GLN A 278 -10.69 14.44 -6.99
C GLN A 278 -11.66 15.51 -6.50
N LEU A 279 -12.82 15.08 -6.02
CA LEU A 279 -13.80 15.90 -5.33
C LEU A 279 -14.07 15.27 -3.97
N TYR A 280 -14.07 16.04 -2.92
CA TYR A 280 -14.29 15.56 -1.57
C TYR A 280 -14.99 16.59 -0.70
N GLY A 281 -15.67 16.13 0.31
CA GLY A 281 -16.31 17.02 1.25
C GLY A 281 -17.04 16.30 2.37
N LYS A 282 -17.49 17.11 3.34
CA LYS A 282 -18.30 16.65 4.46
C LYS A 282 -19.41 17.64 4.74
N THR A 283 -20.65 17.14 4.75
CA THR A 283 -21.85 17.92 5.08
C THR A 283 -22.62 17.20 6.17
N GLY A 284 -22.64 17.77 7.38
CA GLY A 284 -23.26 17.15 8.53
C GLY A 284 -22.68 15.77 8.84
N LYS A 285 -23.50 14.73 8.74
CA LYS A 285 -23.13 13.32 8.99
C LYS A 285 -22.58 12.60 7.76
N PHE A 286 -22.70 13.17 6.58
CA PHE A 286 -22.30 12.58 5.31
C PHE A 286 -20.95 13.12 4.87
N ASP A 287 -20.08 12.24 4.40
CA ASP A 287 -18.80 12.58 3.76
C ASP A 287 -18.61 11.80 2.45
N TYR A 288 -17.87 12.38 1.52
CA TYR A 288 -17.64 11.78 0.21
C TYR A 288 -16.26 12.10 -0.34
N LEU A 289 -15.72 11.17 -1.11
CA LEU A 289 -14.58 11.34 -1.98
C LEU A 289 -14.87 10.62 -3.30
N VAL A 290 -14.78 11.36 -4.39
CA VAL A 290 -14.95 10.84 -5.75
C VAL A 290 -13.69 11.19 -6.54
N SER A 291 -13.12 10.25 -7.28
CA SER A 291 -11.93 10.47 -8.08
C SER A 291 -12.03 9.78 -9.43
N GLY A 292 -11.57 10.45 -10.47
CA GLY A 292 -11.36 9.89 -11.80
C GLY A 292 -9.92 10.12 -12.24
N MET A 293 -9.30 9.13 -12.87
CA MET A 293 -7.97 9.23 -13.46
C MET A 293 -7.97 8.61 -14.86
N PHE A 294 -7.31 9.27 -15.77
CA PHE A 294 -6.96 8.79 -17.09
C PHE A 294 -5.48 9.02 -17.37
N GLU A 295 -4.81 7.99 -17.90
CA GLU A 295 -3.41 8.06 -18.32
C GLU A 295 -3.25 7.37 -19.68
N LYS A 296 -2.47 7.98 -20.55
CA LYS A 296 -1.96 7.36 -21.78
C LYS A 296 -0.46 7.56 -21.84
N THR A 297 0.31 6.49 -21.88
CA THR A 297 1.76 6.56 -22.09
C THR A 297 2.08 6.65 -23.57
N GLY A 298 3.18 7.35 -23.91
CA GLY A 298 3.77 7.30 -25.25
C GLY A 298 4.63 6.05 -25.44
N VAL A 299 5.38 6.00 -26.51
CA VAL A 299 6.36 4.95 -26.80
C VAL A 299 7.48 5.01 -25.77
N PHE A 300 7.88 3.88 -25.22
CA PHE A 300 9.04 3.79 -24.33
C PHE A 300 10.31 3.51 -25.14
N ARG A 301 11.38 4.23 -24.80
CA ARG A 301 12.67 4.10 -25.46
C ARG A 301 13.80 3.90 -24.45
N ASP A 302 14.82 3.14 -24.85
CA ASP A 302 16.03 2.95 -24.07
C ASP A 302 16.95 4.20 -24.08
N ALA A 303 18.09 4.12 -23.44
CA ALA A 303 19.04 5.23 -23.37
C ALA A 303 19.68 5.61 -24.72
N GLU A 304 19.65 4.72 -25.69
CA GLU A 304 20.14 4.97 -27.04
C GLU A 304 19.04 5.47 -27.99
N GLY A 305 17.77 5.41 -27.55
CA GLY A 305 16.60 5.85 -28.29
C GLY A 305 15.90 4.72 -29.07
N LEU A 306 16.33 3.48 -28.89
CA LEU A 306 15.65 2.32 -29.48
C LEU A 306 14.30 2.11 -28.79
N VAL A 307 13.29 1.70 -29.55
CA VAL A 307 11.98 1.36 -29.00
C VAL A 307 12.09 0.11 -28.12
N ILE A 308 11.66 0.20 -26.87
CA ILE A 308 11.59 -0.93 -25.96
C ILE A 308 10.53 -1.90 -26.47
N SER A 309 10.88 -3.19 -26.55
CA SER A 309 9.94 -4.24 -26.94
C SER A 309 8.66 -4.17 -26.10
N PRO A 310 7.46 -4.27 -26.69
CA PRO A 310 6.20 -4.22 -25.97
C PRO A 310 6.03 -5.37 -24.94
N GLU A 311 6.81 -6.44 -25.05
CA GLU A 311 6.83 -7.52 -24.04
C GLU A 311 7.29 -7.02 -22.66
N TYR A 312 8.14 -5.97 -22.62
CA TYR A 312 8.75 -5.45 -21.39
C TYR A 312 8.65 -3.94 -21.21
N GLY A 313 7.57 -3.35 -21.64
CA GLY A 313 7.35 -1.93 -21.50
C GLY A 313 5.88 -1.60 -21.27
N LEU A 314 5.62 -0.49 -20.59
CA LEU A 314 4.30 0.12 -20.47
C LEU A 314 4.07 1.21 -21.52
N GLY A 315 4.85 1.19 -22.60
CA GLY A 315 4.64 2.07 -23.75
C GLY A 315 3.28 1.83 -24.38
N GLU A 316 2.65 2.90 -24.88
CA GLU A 316 1.34 2.90 -25.55
C GLU A 316 0.23 2.24 -24.72
N THR A 317 0.30 2.40 -23.37
CA THR A 317 -0.70 1.89 -22.42
C THR A 317 -1.72 2.96 -22.09
N LYS A 318 -3.01 2.59 -22.08
CA LYS A 318 -4.11 3.41 -21.57
C LYS A 318 -4.56 2.85 -20.24
N SER A 319 -4.62 3.70 -19.20
CA SER A 319 -5.09 3.33 -17.87
C SER A 319 -6.21 4.24 -17.42
N TYR A 320 -7.17 3.67 -16.71
CA TYR A 320 -8.31 4.36 -16.10
C TYR A 320 -8.47 3.93 -14.66
N ASN A 321 -8.80 4.87 -13.79
CA ASN A 321 -9.25 4.58 -12.44
C ASN A 321 -10.45 5.46 -12.09
N GLY A 322 -11.53 4.83 -11.65
CA GLY A 322 -12.67 5.47 -11.03
C GLY A 322 -12.76 5.06 -9.57
N PHE A 323 -12.86 6.02 -8.67
CA PHE A 323 -12.91 5.74 -7.24
C PHE A 323 -14.01 6.56 -6.56
N VAL A 324 -14.82 5.90 -5.74
CA VAL A 324 -15.87 6.52 -4.94
C VAL A 324 -15.80 5.98 -3.52
N LYS A 325 -15.82 6.87 -2.54
CA LYS A 325 -15.93 6.52 -1.12
C LYS A 325 -16.97 7.45 -0.47
N LEU A 326 -18.05 6.87 0.02
CA LEU A 326 -19.14 7.57 0.68
C LEU A 326 -19.23 7.09 2.12
N GLY A 327 -19.39 8.00 3.05
CA GLY A 327 -19.52 7.68 4.47
C GLY A 327 -20.67 8.40 5.13
N TYR A 328 -21.39 7.70 6.00
CA TYR A 328 -22.45 8.28 6.81
C TYR A 328 -22.27 7.89 8.29
N ASN A 329 -22.21 8.91 9.15
CA ASN A 329 -22.09 8.72 10.59
C ASN A 329 -23.49 8.83 11.22
N PHE A 330 -24.08 7.69 11.57
CA PHE A 330 -25.39 7.67 12.28
C PHE A 330 -25.26 8.36 13.64
N THR A 331 -24.21 8.00 14.35
CA THR A 331 -23.77 8.58 15.62
C THR A 331 -22.25 8.80 15.59
N PRO A 332 -21.63 9.44 16.59
CA PRO A 332 -20.17 9.51 16.70
C PRO A 332 -19.47 8.13 16.74
N LYS A 333 -20.21 7.08 17.14
CA LYS A 333 -19.67 5.71 17.29
C LYS A 333 -20.07 4.78 16.14
N GLN A 334 -21.05 5.14 15.31
CA GLN A 334 -21.61 4.28 14.28
C GLN A 334 -21.44 4.92 12.90
N ARG A 335 -20.81 4.19 12.00
CA ARG A 335 -20.55 4.64 10.64
C ARG A 335 -20.82 3.53 9.63
N LEU A 336 -21.46 3.90 8.54
CA LEU A 336 -21.57 3.10 7.32
C LEU A 336 -20.71 3.75 6.23
N GLN A 337 -19.95 2.94 5.50
CA GLN A 337 -19.13 3.41 4.41
C GLN A 337 -19.27 2.49 3.20
N VAL A 338 -19.40 3.06 2.03
CA VAL A 338 -19.34 2.36 0.75
C VAL A 338 -18.08 2.81 0.02
N MET A 339 -17.33 1.88 -0.50
CA MET A 339 -16.19 2.13 -1.38
C MET A 339 -16.38 1.36 -2.68
N TYR A 340 -16.12 2.02 -3.79
CA TYR A 340 -16.04 1.39 -5.11
C TYR A 340 -14.79 1.87 -5.82
N ASN A 341 -14.04 0.93 -6.37
CA ASN A 341 -12.86 1.19 -7.20
C ASN A 341 -12.97 0.41 -8.51
N TYR A 342 -12.85 1.12 -9.60
CA TYR A 342 -12.68 0.57 -10.95
C TYR A 342 -11.27 0.84 -11.43
N PHE A 343 -10.58 -0.17 -11.92
CA PHE A 343 -9.26 -0.03 -12.53
C PHE A 343 -9.18 -0.78 -13.86
N SER A 344 -8.59 -0.15 -14.88
CA SER A 344 -8.27 -0.75 -16.15
C SER A 344 -6.90 -0.27 -16.64
N SER A 345 -6.11 -1.14 -17.23
CA SER A 345 -4.81 -0.80 -17.82
C SER A 345 -4.53 -1.72 -19.00
N ARG A 346 -4.53 -1.18 -20.22
CA ARG A 346 -4.42 -1.94 -21.47
C ARG A 346 -3.33 -1.35 -22.36
N GLN A 347 -2.45 -2.22 -22.86
CA GLN A 347 -1.40 -1.84 -23.80
C GLN A 347 -1.88 -2.06 -25.25
N HIS A 348 -1.99 -0.96 -25.98
CA HIS A 348 -2.31 -0.96 -27.41
C HIS A 348 -1.07 -0.54 -28.19
N SER A 349 -0.13 -1.47 -28.39
CA SER A 349 1.15 -1.16 -29.04
C SER A 349 1.07 -1.30 -30.55
N LYS A 350 1.69 -0.33 -31.24
CA LYS A 350 1.92 -0.36 -32.69
C LYS A 350 3.27 -1.01 -33.05
N TYR A 351 3.88 -1.70 -32.13
CA TYR A 351 5.17 -2.34 -32.28
C TYR A 351 5.09 -3.83 -32.02
N LEU A 352 5.89 -4.58 -32.78
CA LEU A 352 6.16 -6.00 -32.61
C LEU A 352 7.54 -6.17 -31.99
N THR A 353 7.78 -7.29 -31.32
CA THR A 353 9.11 -7.64 -30.84
C THR A 353 9.97 -8.16 -31.97
N LYS A 354 11.07 -7.47 -32.26
CA LYS A 354 12.21 -8.03 -32.97
C LYS A 354 13.18 -8.62 -31.96
N GLU A 355 13.40 -9.92 -32.05
CA GLU A 355 14.28 -10.61 -31.12
C GLU A 355 15.70 -10.04 -31.18
N GLY A 356 16.37 -10.02 -30.04
CA GLY A 356 17.80 -9.75 -29.93
C GLY A 356 18.63 -11.03 -29.95
N VAL A 357 19.81 -10.94 -29.36
CA VAL A 357 20.69 -12.08 -29.05
C VAL A 357 21.03 -12.00 -27.58
N TYR A 358 20.57 -12.97 -26.79
CA TYR A 358 20.77 -12.97 -25.35
C TYR A 358 22.25 -12.76 -24.97
N GLY A 359 22.53 -11.84 -24.04
CA GLY A 359 23.86 -11.46 -23.61
C GLY A 359 24.64 -10.56 -24.59
N GLN A 360 24.14 -10.29 -25.80
CA GLN A 360 24.83 -9.52 -26.84
C GLN A 360 24.05 -8.28 -27.30
N SER A 361 22.85 -8.46 -27.85
CA SER A 361 22.03 -7.37 -28.38
C SER A 361 20.59 -7.43 -27.86
N PRO A 362 19.94 -6.27 -27.56
CA PRO A 362 18.61 -6.27 -27.02
C PRO A 362 17.53 -6.66 -28.04
N ALA A 363 16.45 -7.27 -27.56
CA ALA A 363 15.20 -7.27 -28.28
C ALA A 363 14.61 -5.86 -28.30
N ILE A 364 14.07 -5.45 -29.44
CA ILE A 364 13.55 -4.09 -29.66
C ILE A 364 12.14 -4.12 -30.25
N GLY A 365 11.43 -3.00 -30.15
CA GLY A 365 10.17 -2.79 -30.84
C GLY A 365 10.39 -2.34 -32.29
N ILE A 366 9.77 -3.03 -33.23
CA ILE A 366 9.68 -2.61 -34.65
C ILE A 366 8.23 -2.34 -35.00
N TYR A 367 7.97 -1.35 -35.86
CA TYR A 367 6.60 -1.01 -36.25
C TYR A 367 5.89 -2.20 -36.90
N GLY A 368 4.67 -2.47 -36.46
CA GLY A 368 3.84 -3.57 -36.96
C GLY A 368 2.56 -3.77 -36.15
N LYS A 369 1.62 -4.53 -36.73
CA LYS A 369 0.34 -4.83 -36.10
C LYS A 369 0.44 -6.08 -35.22
N ARG A 370 0.22 -5.94 -33.90
CA ARG A 370 0.10 -7.08 -32.99
C ARG A 370 -1.16 -7.90 -33.30
N LEU A 371 -1.05 -9.20 -33.12
CA LEU A 371 -2.18 -10.11 -33.19
C LEU A 371 -2.92 -10.17 -31.87
N GLY A 372 -4.22 -10.43 -31.92
CA GLY A 372 -5.09 -10.58 -30.78
C GLY A 372 -5.57 -9.24 -30.19
N GLU A 373 -6.00 -9.30 -28.95
CA GLU A 373 -6.54 -8.17 -28.20
C GLU A 373 -5.45 -7.45 -27.39
N ASP A 374 -5.74 -6.20 -26.99
CA ASP A 374 -4.85 -5.42 -26.13
C ASP A 374 -4.54 -6.16 -24.83
N GLU A 375 -3.27 -6.31 -24.50
CA GLU A 375 -2.82 -6.93 -23.25
C GLU A 375 -3.11 -6.06 -22.04
N GLY A 376 -3.45 -6.69 -20.91
CA GLY A 376 -3.57 -6.02 -19.61
C GLY A 376 -4.92 -6.25 -18.94
N THR A 377 -5.15 -5.52 -17.87
CA THR A 377 -6.40 -5.57 -17.10
C THR A 377 -7.50 -4.86 -17.85
N ARG A 378 -8.49 -5.61 -18.33
CA ARG A 378 -9.69 -5.06 -18.98
C ARG A 378 -10.52 -4.29 -17.98
N PHE A 379 -10.80 -4.93 -16.86
CA PHE A 379 -11.46 -4.33 -15.71
C PHE A 379 -11.06 -5.04 -14.41
N ASN A 380 -11.09 -4.28 -13.33
CA ASN A 380 -11.04 -4.76 -11.96
C ASN A 380 -12.02 -3.89 -11.16
N HIS A 381 -13.21 -4.42 -10.93
CA HIS A 381 -14.25 -3.80 -10.13
C HIS A 381 -14.09 -4.26 -8.68
N ASN A 382 -14.08 -3.33 -7.75
CA ASN A 382 -14.02 -3.61 -6.31
C ASN A 382 -15.07 -2.78 -5.61
N ALA A 383 -15.97 -3.44 -4.90
CA ALA A 383 -16.98 -2.80 -4.05
C ALA A 383 -16.82 -3.32 -2.62
N ASN A 384 -16.92 -2.43 -1.65
CA ASN A 384 -16.90 -2.76 -0.22
C ASN A 384 -17.92 -1.91 0.53
N LEU A 385 -18.81 -2.57 1.26
CA LEU A 385 -19.72 -1.97 2.23
C LEU A 385 -19.16 -2.27 3.61
N GLN A 386 -18.76 -1.24 4.37
CA GLN A 386 -18.22 -1.38 5.71
C GLN A 386 -19.12 -0.71 6.73
N TYR A 387 -19.48 -1.44 7.77
CA TYR A 387 -20.15 -0.92 8.97
C TYR A 387 -19.18 -0.98 10.14
N THR A 388 -19.03 0.13 10.86
CA THR A 388 -18.25 0.20 12.09
C THR A 388 -19.12 0.68 13.23
N ASN A 389 -19.00 0.04 14.39
CA ASN A 389 -19.67 0.46 15.62
C ASN A 389 -18.68 0.36 16.79
N GLN A 390 -18.30 1.50 17.35
CA GLN A 390 -17.46 1.56 18.53
C GLN A 390 -18.29 1.26 19.77
N GLN A 391 -17.76 0.39 20.62
CA GLN A 391 -18.36 0.02 21.90
C GLN A 391 -19.76 -0.62 21.76
N ILE A 392 -19.94 -1.53 20.77
CA ILE A 392 -21.22 -2.21 20.52
C ILE A 392 -21.66 -3.05 21.72
N PHE A 393 -20.71 -3.71 22.41
CA PHE A 393 -20.93 -4.47 23.64
C PHE A 393 -19.93 -3.98 24.70
N GLY A 394 -20.31 -2.97 25.47
CA GLY A 394 -19.43 -2.37 26.46
C GLY A 394 -18.21 -1.70 25.81
N LYS A 395 -17.04 -2.34 25.85
CA LYS A 395 -15.78 -1.82 25.29
C LYS A 395 -15.44 -2.42 23.90
N THR A 396 -16.27 -3.30 23.36
CA THR A 396 -15.99 -4.02 22.11
C THR A 396 -16.31 -3.17 20.90
N ASP A 397 -15.36 -3.03 19.98
CA ASP A 397 -15.55 -2.39 18.68
C ASP A 397 -15.86 -3.46 17.63
N LEU A 398 -16.81 -3.14 16.74
CA LEU A 398 -17.19 -3.98 15.59
C LEU A 398 -16.76 -3.31 14.29
N THR A 399 -16.18 -4.10 13.39
CA THR A 399 -16.05 -3.77 11.96
C THR A 399 -16.59 -4.93 11.14
N ALA A 400 -17.60 -4.68 10.32
CA ALA A 400 -18.19 -5.65 9.40
C ALA A 400 -18.05 -5.14 7.96
N ASN A 401 -17.65 -6.03 7.05
CA ASN A 401 -17.47 -5.74 5.63
C ASN A 401 -18.24 -6.75 4.79
N LEU A 402 -18.91 -6.26 3.75
CA LEU A 402 -19.39 -7.06 2.62
C LEU A 402 -18.66 -6.57 1.38
N TYR A 403 -18.09 -7.48 0.60
CA TYR A 403 -17.28 -7.09 -0.55
C TYR A 403 -17.56 -7.93 -1.79
N TYR A 404 -17.30 -7.32 -2.92
CA TYR A 404 -17.38 -7.91 -4.25
C TYR A 404 -16.19 -7.45 -5.08
N GLN A 405 -15.57 -8.37 -5.83
CA GLN A 405 -14.57 -8.08 -6.85
C GLN A 405 -14.92 -8.83 -8.12
N ASP A 406 -14.74 -8.18 -9.26
CA ASP A 406 -14.79 -8.80 -10.58
C ASP A 406 -13.59 -8.35 -11.40
N PHE A 407 -12.78 -9.34 -11.78
CA PHE A 407 -11.49 -9.12 -12.41
C PHE A 407 -11.36 -9.89 -13.72
N TYR A 408 -10.92 -9.20 -14.76
CA TYR A 408 -10.62 -9.78 -16.05
C TYR A 408 -9.33 -9.19 -16.63
N THR A 409 -8.38 -10.07 -16.99
CA THR A 409 -7.09 -9.67 -17.58
C THR A 409 -6.72 -10.55 -18.76
N ILE A 410 -6.13 -9.94 -19.79
CA ILE A 410 -5.66 -10.62 -21.00
C ILE A 410 -4.12 -10.53 -21.02
N TYR A 411 -3.48 -11.61 -21.46
CA TYR A 411 -2.03 -11.69 -21.64
C TYR A 411 -1.63 -11.46 -23.09
N SER A 412 -0.31 -11.35 -23.36
CA SER A 412 0.21 -11.24 -24.73
C SER A 412 -0.17 -12.45 -25.56
N ASN A 413 -0.34 -12.22 -26.86
CA ASN A 413 -0.52 -13.29 -27.84
C ASN A 413 0.78 -14.10 -27.96
N SER A 414 0.67 -15.41 -28.01
CA SER A 414 1.79 -16.33 -28.21
C SER A 414 1.57 -17.11 -29.49
N ALA A 415 2.62 -17.23 -30.31
CA ALA A 415 2.58 -18.01 -31.56
C ALA A 415 2.80 -19.51 -31.35
N SER A 416 3.44 -19.90 -30.22
CA SER A 416 3.87 -21.28 -29.99
C SER A 416 3.37 -21.88 -28.66
N PHE A 417 3.15 -21.04 -27.67
CA PHE A 417 2.63 -21.48 -26.40
C PHE A 417 1.15 -21.89 -26.57
N PHE A 418 0.71 -23.01 -26.08
CA PHE A 418 -0.64 -23.57 -26.29
C PHE A 418 -1.12 -23.72 -27.74
N GLY A 419 -0.22 -23.93 -28.73
CA GLY A 419 -0.59 -24.06 -30.12
C GLY A 419 -1.07 -22.76 -30.79
N SER A 420 -0.56 -21.66 -30.36
CA SER A 420 -0.94 -20.26 -30.65
C SER A 420 -2.23 -19.76 -29.99
N GLY A 421 -2.29 -18.47 -29.72
CA GLY A 421 -3.46 -17.80 -29.15
C GLY A 421 -3.12 -16.83 -28.03
N GLN A 422 -4.14 -16.40 -27.33
CA GLN A 422 -4.04 -15.39 -26.28
C GLN A 422 -4.90 -15.81 -25.08
N SER A 423 -4.32 -15.84 -23.89
CA SER A 423 -5.04 -16.29 -22.71
C SER A 423 -5.57 -15.12 -21.85
N ALA A 424 -6.66 -15.40 -21.15
CA ALA A 424 -7.30 -14.47 -20.24
C ALA A 424 -7.64 -15.16 -18.92
N ILE A 425 -7.45 -14.45 -17.79
CA ILE A 425 -7.89 -14.89 -16.46
C ILE A 425 -9.14 -14.11 -16.07
N THR A 426 -10.13 -14.84 -15.58
CA THR A 426 -11.31 -14.30 -14.89
C THR A 426 -11.26 -14.68 -13.42
N SER A 427 -11.64 -13.77 -12.51
CA SER A 427 -11.83 -14.06 -11.10
C SER A 427 -12.94 -13.19 -10.53
N THR A 428 -13.95 -13.83 -9.96
CA THR A 428 -15.05 -13.13 -9.26
C THR A 428 -15.04 -13.55 -7.80
N LYS A 429 -14.86 -12.56 -6.91
CA LYS A 429 -14.87 -12.78 -5.46
C LYS A 429 -16.03 -12.05 -4.81
N LYS A 430 -16.63 -12.70 -3.83
CA LYS A 430 -17.59 -12.08 -2.92
C LYS A 430 -17.41 -12.65 -1.52
N GLY A 431 -17.61 -11.82 -0.52
CA GLY A 431 -17.43 -12.29 0.85
C GLY A 431 -17.88 -11.31 1.90
N ALA A 432 -17.78 -11.80 3.13
CA ALA A 432 -18.05 -11.04 4.34
C ALA A 432 -16.88 -11.20 5.32
N ARG A 433 -16.57 -10.12 6.04
CA ARG A 433 -15.61 -10.12 7.14
C ARG A 433 -16.21 -9.46 8.36
N VAL A 434 -16.14 -10.12 9.49
CA VAL A 434 -16.55 -9.57 10.78
C VAL A 434 -15.34 -9.58 11.69
N ASN A 435 -15.01 -8.43 12.25
CA ASN A 435 -13.93 -8.24 13.18
C ASN A 435 -14.45 -7.57 14.46
N LEU A 436 -14.15 -8.16 15.60
CA LEU A 436 -14.45 -7.65 16.93
C LEU A 436 -13.13 -7.38 17.66
N ASN A 437 -13.01 -6.22 18.28
CA ASN A 437 -11.85 -5.85 19.09
C ASN A 437 -12.30 -5.46 20.48
N THR A 438 -11.86 -6.21 21.50
CA THR A 438 -12.25 -6.02 22.88
C THR A 438 -11.03 -5.70 23.73
N PRO A 439 -10.85 -4.44 24.18
CA PRO A 439 -9.84 -4.10 25.17
C PRO A 439 -10.30 -4.47 26.58
N PHE A 440 -9.42 -5.05 27.37
CA PHE A 440 -9.62 -5.34 28.79
C PHE A 440 -8.29 -5.35 29.55
N ASN A 441 -8.34 -5.35 30.86
CA ASN A 441 -7.16 -5.46 31.70
C ASN A 441 -7.19 -6.80 32.45
N ILE A 442 -6.03 -7.46 32.54
CA ILE A 442 -5.84 -8.60 33.42
C ILE A 442 -5.36 -8.05 34.77
N ALA A 443 -6.04 -8.46 35.88
CA ALA A 443 -5.72 -8.02 37.22
C ALA A 443 -5.55 -6.49 37.37
N ASP A 444 -6.35 -5.71 36.59
CA ASP A 444 -6.35 -4.24 36.50
C ASP A 444 -5.01 -3.56 36.15
N GLN A 445 -3.97 -4.32 35.86
CA GLN A 445 -2.62 -3.80 35.65
C GLN A 445 -2.06 -4.07 34.26
N VAL A 446 -2.46 -5.16 33.60
CA VAL A 446 -1.94 -5.54 32.27
C VAL A 446 -2.98 -5.24 31.19
N PRO A 447 -2.79 -4.17 30.38
CA PRO A 447 -3.68 -3.90 29.27
C PRO A 447 -3.57 -5.02 28.23
N MET A 448 -4.72 -5.57 27.89
CA MET A 448 -4.87 -6.65 26.92
C MET A 448 -5.87 -6.29 25.85
N GLN A 449 -5.67 -6.83 24.66
CA GLN A 449 -6.60 -6.67 23.54
C GLN A 449 -6.89 -8.03 22.92
N LEU A 450 -8.14 -8.31 22.74
CA LEU A 450 -8.63 -9.49 22.03
C LEU A 450 -9.24 -9.08 20.70
N ASN A 451 -8.68 -9.58 19.61
CA ASN A 451 -9.16 -9.36 18.27
C ASN A 451 -9.62 -10.70 17.69
N TYR A 452 -10.90 -10.82 17.35
CA TYR A 452 -11.48 -12.07 16.88
C TYR A 452 -12.55 -11.82 15.83
N GLY A 453 -12.83 -12.82 15.03
CA GLY A 453 -13.79 -12.65 13.98
C GLY A 453 -13.87 -13.83 13.02
N LEU A 454 -14.50 -13.56 11.89
CA LEU A 454 -14.82 -14.55 10.88
C LEU A 454 -14.68 -13.93 9.48
N ASP A 455 -14.03 -14.69 8.60
CA ASP A 455 -14.01 -14.42 7.16
C ASP A 455 -14.82 -15.47 6.40
N LEU A 456 -15.67 -15.01 5.51
CA LEU A 456 -16.37 -15.82 4.52
C LEU A 456 -15.96 -15.32 3.14
N MET A 457 -15.56 -16.20 2.23
CA MET A 457 -15.20 -15.84 0.86
C MET A 457 -15.62 -16.92 -0.11
N ASN A 458 -16.17 -16.50 -1.24
CA ASN A 458 -16.31 -17.31 -2.43
C ASN A 458 -15.46 -16.69 -3.54
N ASP A 459 -14.58 -17.48 -4.16
CA ASP A 459 -13.70 -17.07 -5.28
C ASP A 459 -13.90 -18.04 -6.44
N LYS A 460 -14.42 -17.53 -7.55
CA LYS A 460 -14.55 -18.27 -8.82
C LYS A 460 -13.45 -17.80 -9.76
N THR A 461 -12.55 -18.68 -10.14
CA THR A 461 -11.41 -18.36 -11.00
C THR A 461 -11.27 -19.39 -12.12
N ALA A 462 -11.00 -18.90 -13.32
CA ALA A 462 -10.71 -19.71 -14.51
C ALA A 462 -9.68 -19.03 -15.41
N GLN A 463 -9.06 -19.77 -16.31
CA GLN A 463 -8.26 -19.20 -17.40
C GLN A 463 -8.62 -19.91 -18.72
N SER A 464 -9.05 -19.13 -19.69
CA SER A 464 -9.34 -19.58 -21.05
C SER A 464 -8.52 -18.80 -22.08
N LEU A 465 -8.45 -19.31 -23.29
CA LEU A 465 -7.97 -18.55 -24.42
C LEU A 465 -9.10 -17.65 -24.92
N THR A 466 -8.73 -16.54 -25.58
CA THR A 466 -9.72 -15.59 -26.15
C THR A 466 -10.58 -16.20 -27.26
N ASP A 467 -10.16 -17.35 -27.81
CA ASP A 467 -10.91 -18.15 -28.78
C ASP A 467 -11.84 -19.19 -28.14
N GLY A 468 -11.94 -19.20 -26.79
CA GLY A 468 -12.84 -20.08 -26.03
C GLY A 468 -12.23 -21.40 -25.56
N ARG A 469 -11.01 -21.77 -25.99
CA ARG A 469 -10.33 -22.96 -25.46
C ARG A 469 -10.06 -22.79 -23.97
N LEU A 470 -10.43 -23.80 -23.18
CA LEU A 470 -10.17 -23.80 -21.74
C LEU A 470 -8.71 -24.18 -21.47
N TRP A 471 -8.00 -23.40 -20.64
CA TRP A 471 -6.63 -23.69 -20.25
C TRP A 471 -6.48 -24.04 -18.77
N VAL A 472 -7.21 -23.37 -17.89
CA VAL A 472 -7.37 -23.72 -16.48
C VAL A 472 -8.85 -23.86 -16.22
N PRO A 473 -9.31 -24.99 -15.66
CA PRO A 473 -10.73 -25.23 -15.43
C PRO A 473 -11.34 -24.20 -14.49
N ASN A 474 -12.66 -24.11 -14.50
CA ASN A 474 -13.36 -23.36 -13.49
C ASN A 474 -13.10 -23.97 -12.11
N MET A 475 -12.68 -23.12 -11.20
CA MET A 475 -12.48 -23.42 -9.79
C MET A 475 -13.40 -22.52 -8.97
N ASN A 476 -14.21 -23.11 -8.13
CA ASN A 476 -15.11 -22.37 -7.24
C ASN A 476 -14.74 -22.68 -5.79
N MET A 477 -14.00 -21.79 -5.18
CA MET A 477 -13.51 -21.91 -3.81
C MET A 477 -14.47 -21.22 -2.85
N VAL A 478 -14.85 -21.94 -1.79
CA VAL A 478 -15.53 -21.38 -0.61
C VAL A 478 -14.61 -21.50 0.57
N ASN A 479 -14.36 -20.42 1.26
CA ASN A 479 -13.53 -20.35 2.46
C ASN A 479 -14.34 -19.84 3.65
N PHE A 480 -14.30 -20.59 4.76
CA PHE A 480 -14.82 -20.23 6.08
C PHE A 480 -13.67 -20.20 7.06
N ALA A 481 -13.35 -19.04 7.61
CA ALA A 481 -12.13 -18.89 8.40
C ALA A 481 -12.31 -18.02 9.65
N PRO A 482 -12.65 -18.64 10.80
CA PRO A 482 -12.61 -17.99 12.10
C PRO A 482 -11.18 -17.76 12.57
N TYR A 483 -10.97 -16.68 13.31
CA TYR A 483 -9.66 -16.32 13.87
C TYR A 483 -9.79 -15.66 15.25
N LEU A 484 -8.72 -15.78 16.01
CA LEU A 484 -8.55 -15.18 17.32
C LEU A 484 -7.12 -14.70 17.48
N GLN A 485 -6.91 -13.47 17.95
CA GLN A 485 -5.61 -12.92 18.27
C GLN A 485 -5.69 -12.17 19.59
N ALA A 486 -4.75 -12.42 20.50
CA ALA A 486 -4.59 -11.71 21.74
C ALA A 486 -3.26 -10.95 21.76
N SER A 487 -3.24 -9.78 22.37
CA SER A 487 -2.02 -9.04 22.67
C SER A 487 -2.08 -8.47 24.06
N ALA A 488 -0.98 -8.58 24.82
CA ALA A 488 -0.86 -8.05 26.17
C ALA A 488 0.43 -7.24 26.28
N THR A 489 0.38 -6.11 27.00
CA THR A 489 1.57 -5.28 27.25
C THR A 489 1.91 -5.33 28.75
N PHE A 490 3.02 -5.99 29.05
CA PHE A 490 3.53 -6.16 30.40
C PHE A 490 4.53 -5.05 30.74
N ILE A 491 4.49 -4.59 31.99
CA ILE A 491 5.45 -3.59 32.53
C ILE A 491 5.50 -2.34 31.62
N ASN A 492 4.40 -2.04 30.91
CA ASN A 492 4.22 -0.96 29.93
C ASN A 492 5.11 -1.03 28.67
N ASP A 493 6.03 -1.98 28.57
CA ASP A 493 7.07 -1.99 27.54
C ASP A 493 7.21 -3.32 26.76
N LEU A 494 6.81 -4.45 27.36
CA LEU A 494 6.89 -5.77 26.74
C LEU A 494 5.55 -6.15 26.14
N THR A 495 5.39 -6.01 24.84
CA THR A 495 4.20 -6.48 24.12
C THR A 495 4.40 -7.93 23.70
N ILE A 496 3.51 -8.82 24.14
CA ILE A 496 3.41 -10.21 23.68
C ILE A 496 2.12 -10.35 22.89
N LYS A 497 2.19 -11.00 21.74
CA LYS A 497 1.08 -11.19 20.83
C LYS A 497 1.04 -12.64 20.35
N GLY A 498 -0.14 -13.21 20.28
CA GLY A 498 -0.37 -14.55 19.77
C GLY A 498 -1.73 -14.65 19.10
N GLY A 499 -1.84 -15.48 18.10
CA GLY A 499 -3.10 -15.66 17.38
C GLY A 499 -3.16 -16.98 16.62
N LEU A 500 -4.36 -17.39 16.33
CA LEU A 500 -4.68 -18.59 15.56
C LEU A 500 -5.79 -18.29 14.55
N ARG A 501 -5.79 -19.05 13.47
CA ARG A 501 -6.82 -19.01 12.44
C ARG A 501 -7.05 -20.41 11.90
N VAL A 502 -8.30 -20.77 11.75
CA VAL A 502 -8.71 -22.00 11.09
C VAL A 502 -9.12 -21.67 9.66
N GLU A 503 -8.52 -22.33 8.70
CA GLU A 503 -8.91 -22.26 7.28
C GLU A 503 -9.68 -23.50 6.91
N ASN A 504 -10.95 -23.35 6.54
CA ASN A 504 -11.76 -24.42 5.97
C ASN A 504 -12.08 -24.03 4.54
N ILE A 505 -11.42 -24.68 3.59
CA ILE A 505 -11.51 -24.36 2.17
C ILE A 505 -12.05 -25.57 1.41
N ASN A 506 -13.13 -25.34 0.67
CA ASN A 506 -13.70 -26.29 -0.28
C ASN A 506 -13.56 -25.70 -1.67
N ILE A 507 -13.02 -26.46 -2.62
CA ILE A 507 -12.85 -26.05 -4.01
C ILE A 507 -13.55 -27.09 -4.89
N ASP A 508 -14.57 -26.65 -5.62
CA ASP A 508 -15.18 -27.42 -6.69
C ASP A 508 -14.42 -27.12 -7.98
N VAL A 509 -13.97 -28.16 -8.67
CA VAL A 509 -13.27 -28.09 -9.97
C VAL A 509 -14.17 -28.78 -11.00
N ASP A 510 -14.50 -28.09 -12.08
CA ASP A 510 -15.29 -28.69 -13.17
C ASP A 510 -14.48 -29.77 -13.92
N ASP A 511 -15.16 -30.72 -14.59
CA ASP A 511 -14.54 -31.61 -15.56
C ASP A 511 -13.88 -30.80 -16.66
N PHE A 512 -12.71 -31.22 -17.11
CA PHE A 512 -11.98 -30.47 -18.13
C PHE A 512 -11.05 -31.37 -18.96
N ASN A 513 -10.70 -30.82 -20.15
CA ASN A 513 -9.62 -31.37 -20.95
C ASN A 513 -8.42 -30.45 -20.88
N THR A 514 -7.21 -30.98 -20.64
CA THR A 514 -5.98 -30.19 -20.78
C THR A 514 -5.82 -29.74 -22.24
N LEU A 515 -5.17 -28.61 -22.48
CA LEU A 515 -4.92 -28.18 -23.85
C LEU A 515 -4.07 -29.17 -24.62
N ALA A 516 -4.52 -29.49 -25.81
CA ALA A 516 -3.75 -30.28 -26.78
C ALA A 516 -2.60 -29.42 -27.34
N THR A 517 -1.37 -29.67 -26.91
CA THR A 517 -0.17 -28.92 -27.32
C THR A 517 0.75 -29.67 -28.27
N GLY A 518 0.46 -30.96 -28.53
CA GLY A 518 1.19 -31.81 -29.47
C GLY A 518 0.80 -31.58 -30.93
N ALA A 519 1.55 -32.18 -31.86
CA ALA A 519 1.23 -32.17 -33.26
C ALA A 519 -0.19 -32.74 -33.52
N ASN A 520 -0.97 -32.09 -34.38
CA ASN A 520 -2.35 -32.46 -34.71
C ASN A 520 -3.31 -32.49 -33.52
N GLY A 521 -3.05 -31.68 -32.45
CA GLY A 521 -3.91 -31.65 -31.29
C GLY A 521 -3.72 -32.83 -30.34
N ALA A 522 -2.61 -33.57 -30.42
CA ALA A 522 -2.31 -34.67 -29.51
C ALA A 522 -1.93 -34.15 -28.10
N GLY A 523 -2.08 -35.03 -27.11
CA GLY A 523 -1.64 -34.81 -25.74
C GLY A 523 -2.67 -34.17 -24.80
N SER A 524 -3.94 -34.02 -25.23
CA SER A 524 -5.03 -33.63 -24.31
C SER A 524 -5.38 -34.80 -23.38
N ILE A 525 -5.58 -34.48 -22.12
CA ILE A 525 -6.01 -35.46 -21.07
C ILE A 525 -7.37 -35.00 -20.59
N ALA A 526 -8.36 -35.90 -20.64
CA ALA A 526 -9.65 -35.69 -20.01
C ALA A 526 -9.49 -35.90 -18.50
N VAL A 527 -9.70 -34.86 -17.71
CA VAL A 527 -9.60 -34.88 -16.24
C VAL A 527 -10.98 -34.79 -15.64
N GLN A 528 -11.33 -35.79 -14.83
CA GLN A 528 -12.54 -35.73 -14.04
C GLN A 528 -12.34 -34.71 -12.93
N GLY A 529 -13.22 -33.76 -12.87
CA GLY A 529 -13.30 -32.78 -11.81
C GLY A 529 -13.69 -33.34 -10.45
N GLY A 530 -14.10 -32.50 -9.53
CA GLY A 530 -14.53 -32.93 -8.21
C GLY A 530 -14.21 -31.93 -7.13
N LYS A 531 -14.22 -32.39 -5.87
CA LYS A 531 -14.03 -31.53 -4.68
C LYS A 531 -12.66 -31.74 -4.06
N LEU A 532 -12.00 -30.62 -3.77
CA LEU A 532 -10.80 -30.57 -2.97
C LEU A 532 -11.13 -29.87 -1.65
N ASN A 533 -10.85 -30.55 -0.53
CA ASN A 533 -11.15 -30.04 0.81
C ASN A 533 -9.86 -29.86 1.59
N TYR A 534 -9.64 -28.66 2.14
CA TYR A 534 -8.48 -28.32 2.93
C TYR A 534 -8.88 -27.74 4.28
N ASN A 535 -8.31 -28.30 5.33
CA ASN A 535 -8.46 -27.80 6.70
C ASN A 535 -7.07 -27.54 7.24
N ALA A 536 -6.83 -26.34 7.76
CA ALA A 536 -5.56 -25.99 8.38
C ALA A 536 -5.78 -25.08 9.59
N LEU A 537 -5.03 -25.37 10.64
CA LEU A 537 -4.83 -24.46 11.76
C LEU A 537 -3.49 -23.77 11.57
N VAL A 538 -3.49 -22.45 11.43
CA VAL A 538 -2.29 -21.62 11.34
C VAL A 538 -2.23 -20.65 12.51
N PHE A 539 -1.03 -20.39 13.01
CA PHE A 539 -0.85 -19.55 14.19
C PHE A 539 0.32 -18.58 14.03
N ASN A 540 0.33 -17.58 14.89
CA ASN A 540 1.41 -16.64 15.03
C ASN A 540 1.68 -16.36 16.51
N ALA A 541 2.94 -16.02 16.82
CA ALA A 541 3.35 -15.56 18.13
C ALA A 541 4.50 -14.55 17.95
N GLY A 542 4.57 -13.56 18.81
CA GLY A 542 5.67 -12.60 18.77
C GLY A 542 5.77 -11.81 20.05
N ALA A 543 6.95 -11.28 20.29
CA ALA A 543 7.24 -10.41 21.40
C ALA A 543 8.05 -9.20 20.96
N ARG A 544 7.77 -8.04 21.51
CA ARG A 544 8.51 -6.81 21.28
C ARG A 544 8.72 -6.06 22.59
N TYR A 545 9.96 -5.63 22.81
CA TYR A 545 10.33 -4.84 23.98
C TYR A 545 10.65 -3.40 23.58
N SER A 546 9.87 -2.43 24.06
CA SER A 546 9.88 -1.04 23.56
C SER A 546 10.34 0.00 24.60
N LYS A 547 10.93 -0.43 25.73
CA LYS A 547 11.36 0.47 26.81
C LYS A 547 12.41 1.49 26.37
N PHE A 548 13.38 1.07 25.58
CA PHE A 548 14.50 1.92 25.20
C PHE A 548 14.35 2.40 23.76
N LYS A 549 14.24 3.70 23.52
CA LYS A 549 14.17 4.25 22.16
C LYS A 549 15.36 3.85 21.29
N PHE A 550 16.53 3.66 21.89
CA PHE A 550 17.74 3.29 21.17
C PHE A 550 17.82 1.80 20.79
N PHE A 551 16.97 0.94 21.38
CA PHE A 551 16.96 -0.49 21.07
C PHE A 551 15.60 -1.12 21.41
N ASN A 552 14.78 -1.38 20.39
CA ASN A 552 13.46 -1.99 20.45
C ASN A 552 13.49 -3.36 19.75
N PRO A 553 13.99 -4.43 20.37
CA PRO A 553 14.06 -5.75 19.77
C PRO A 553 12.69 -6.39 19.66
N PHE A 554 12.55 -7.26 18.66
CA PHE A 554 11.41 -8.14 18.50
C PHE A 554 11.82 -9.50 17.95
N ILE A 555 11.00 -10.49 18.28
CA ILE A 555 11.03 -11.82 17.69
C ILE A 555 9.61 -12.20 17.29
N SER A 556 9.47 -12.95 16.21
CA SER A 556 8.18 -13.49 15.81
C SER A 556 8.31 -14.82 15.09
N TYR A 557 7.27 -15.60 15.27
CA TYR A 557 6.96 -16.80 14.48
C TYR A 557 5.57 -16.64 13.89
N ALA A 558 5.41 -16.94 12.62
CA ALA A 558 4.11 -16.88 11.97
C ALA A 558 3.99 -17.93 10.86
N GLN A 559 2.81 -18.48 10.74
CA GLN A 559 2.44 -19.36 9.63
C GLN A 559 1.56 -18.61 8.63
N SER A 560 1.60 -19.04 7.39
CA SER A 560 0.58 -18.73 6.39
C SER A 560 0.14 -19.99 5.68
N PHE A 561 -1.07 -19.96 5.19
CA PHE A 561 -1.68 -21.01 4.38
C PHE A 561 -1.92 -20.48 2.96
N SER A 562 -1.69 -21.31 1.96
CA SER A 562 -1.93 -20.92 0.57
C SER A 562 -2.32 -22.12 -0.31
N VAL A 563 -3.36 -21.95 -1.11
CA VAL A 563 -3.71 -22.82 -2.25
C VAL A 563 -3.16 -22.24 -3.56
N PHE A 564 -2.00 -21.59 -3.47
CA PHE A 564 -1.40 -20.82 -4.54
C PHE A 564 -1.12 -21.64 -5.80
N GLU A 565 -1.54 -21.09 -6.94
CA GLU A 565 -1.31 -21.65 -8.29
C GLU A 565 -1.90 -23.04 -8.52
N LEU A 566 -3.00 -23.38 -7.83
CA LEU A 566 -3.73 -24.63 -8.11
C LEU A 566 -4.06 -24.78 -9.60
N GLY A 567 -4.46 -23.71 -10.25
CA GLY A 567 -4.72 -23.68 -11.69
C GLY A 567 -3.54 -24.10 -12.57
N ARG A 568 -2.28 -23.88 -12.13
CA ARG A 568 -1.10 -24.38 -12.85
C ARG A 568 -0.93 -25.88 -12.67
N VAL A 569 -1.25 -26.41 -11.51
CA VAL A 569 -1.23 -27.86 -11.28
C VAL A 569 -2.27 -28.54 -12.18
N LEU A 570 -3.49 -28.02 -12.20
CA LEU A 570 -4.59 -28.56 -12.98
C LEU A 570 -4.29 -28.54 -14.49
N ARG A 571 -3.85 -27.41 -15.04
CA ARG A 571 -3.55 -27.31 -16.49
C ARG A 571 -2.40 -28.21 -16.96
N ALA A 572 -1.52 -28.61 -16.04
CA ALA A 572 -0.38 -29.47 -16.31
C ALA A 572 -0.66 -30.92 -15.90
N ALA A 573 -1.93 -31.28 -15.71
CA ALA A 573 -2.34 -32.63 -15.29
C ALA A 573 -1.80 -33.68 -16.26
N LYS A 574 -1.25 -34.74 -15.68
CA LYS A 574 -0.76 -35.97 -16.37
C LYS A 574 -1.62 -37.20 -16.09
N SER A 575 -2.63 -37.01 -15.24
CA SER A 575 -3.56 -38.03 -14.79
C SER A 575 -4.99 -37.56 -14.97
N ASN A 576 -5.92 -38.48 -15.12
CA ASN A 576 -7.33 -38.17 -15.40
C ASN A 576 -8.21 -37.97 -14.17
N THR A 577 -7.64 -37.93 -12.97
CA THR A 577 -8.37 -37.68 -11.72
C THR A 577 -7.61 -36.69 -10.82
N LEU A 578 -8.36 -35.84 -10.08
CA LEU A 578 -7.78 -34.85 -9.17
C LEU A 578 -6.97 -35.49 -8.03
N SER A 579 -7.35 -36.67 -7.58
CA SER A 579 -6.68 -37.37 -6.46
C SER A 579 -5.25 -37.79 -6.78
N GLN A 580 -4.90 -37.88 -8.05
CA GLN A 580 -3.54 -38.21 -8.52
C GLN A 580 -2.69 -37.00 -8.79
N LEU A 581 -3.23 -35.79 -8.62
CA LEU A 581 -2.49 -34.53 -8.80
C LEU A 581 -2.01 -34.01 -7.45
N GLU A 582 -0.84 -33.36 -7.45
CA GLU A 582 -0.27 -32.72 -6.24
C GLU A 582 -0.96 -31.40 -5.93
N THR A 583 -2.16 -31.48 -5.40
CA THR A 583 -3.03 -30.31 -5.12
C THR A 583 -2.91 -29.78 -3.69
N LYS A 584 -2.10 -30.40 -2.81
CA LYS A 584 -1.96 -30.03 -1.40
C LYS A 584 -1.62 -28.55 -1.22
N PRO A 585 -2.12 -27.89 -0.18
CA PRO A 585 -1.81 -26.48 0.10
C PRO A 585 -0.38 -26.32 0.59
N ILE A 586 0.13 -25.11 0.45
CA ILE A 586 1.43 -24.69 0.97
C ILE A 586 1.23 -24.09 2.36
N ILE A 587 1.94 -24.60 3.35
CA ILE A 587 2.07 -23.97 4.68
C ILE A 587 3.49 -23.45 4.80
N VAL A 588 3.61 -22.16 5.02
CA VAL A 588 4.89 -21.48 5.23
C VAL A 588 5.07 -21.19 6.70
N ASN A 589 6.22 -21.58 7.26
CA ASN A 589 6.68 -21.18 8.59
C ASN A 589 7.68 -20.05 8.42
N ASN A 590 7.48 -18.92 9.10
CA ASN A 590 8.37 -17.77 9.07
C ASN A 590 8.84 -17.44 10.50
N TYR A 591 10.14 -17.36 10.67
CA TYR A 591 10.82 -16.92 11.88
C TYR A 591 11.49 -15.59 11.57
N GLU A 592 11.34 -14.62 12.46
CA GLU A 592 11.94 -13.30 12.28
C GLU A 592 12.47 -12.79 13.62
N ALA A 593 13.67 -12.21 13.57
CA ALA A 593 14.24 -11.47 14.68
C ALA A 593 14.76 -10.13 14.16
N GLY A 594 14.52 -9.07 14.88
CA GLY A 594 14.93 -7.74 14.46
C GLY A 594 14.83 -6.71 15.58
N PHE A 595 15.19 -5.49 15.23
CA PHE A 595 15.04 -4.36 16.14
C PHE A 595 14.83 -3.06 15.38
N SER A 596 14.24 -2.08 16.05
CA SER A 596 14.25 -0.68 15.63
C SER A 596 14.93 0.17 16.70
N SER A 597 15.55 1.26 16.26
CA SER A 597 16.38 2.13 17.10
C SER A 597 16.13 3.58 16.69
N THR A 598 15.99 4.45 17.67
CA THR A 598 16.00 5.90 17.49
C THR A 598 17.04 6.50 18.42
N VAL A 599 18.14 7.00 17.85
CA VAL A 599 19.22 7.65 18.58
C VAL A 599 19.41 9.06 18.04
N GLY A 600 18.99 10.05 18.83
CA GLY A 600 19.00 11.45 18.40
C GLY A 600 18.21 11.65 17.11
N LYS A 601 18.91 11.96 16.02
CA LYS A 601 18.32 12.19 14.68
C LYS A 601 18.38 10.97 13.76
N LEU A 602 18.89 9.84 14.23
CA LEU A 602 19.02 8.60 13.47
C LEU A 602 17.90 7.63 13.84
N ASN A 603 17.13 7.22 12.85
CA ASN A 603 16.26 6.05 12.92
C ASN A 603 16.90 4.90 12.16
N PHE A 604 16.99 3.75 12.78
CA PHE A 604 17.60 2.56 12.22
C PHE A 604 16.76 1.34 12.51
N SER A 605 16.66 0.43 11.57
CA SER A 605 16.05 -0.89 11.79
C SER A 605 16.80 -1.97 11.04
N ALA A 606 16.87 -3.15 11.62
CA ALA A 606 17.40 -4.35 11.02
C ALA A 606 16.55 -5.56 11.37
N ALA A 607 16.39 -6.48 10.43
CA ALA A 607 15.71 -7.74 10.64
C ALA A 607 16.37 -8.86 9.85
N TYR A 608 16.49 -10.02 10.48
CA TYR A 608 16.83 -11.29 9.84
C TYR A 608 15.59 -12.17 9.84
N TYR A 609 15.36 -12.86 8.73
CA TYR A 609 14.22 -13.78 8.60
C TYR A 609 14.67 -15.12 7.99
N TYR A 610 13.94 -16.16 8.41
CA TYR A 610 14.13 -17.53 7.95
C TYR A 610 12.76 -18.14 7.74
N SER A 611 12.50 -18.69 6.55
CA SER A 611 11.19 -19.18 6.13
C SER A 611 11.32 -20.55 5.50
N THR A 612 10.48 -21.49 5.92
CA THR A 612 10.44 -22.86 5.37
C THR A 612 9.03 -23.24 4.94
N SER A 613 8.93 -24.14 3.98
CA SER A 613 7.70 -24.82 3.61
C SER A 613 8.01 -26.23 3.11
N LYS A 614 7.15 -27.22 3.46
CA LYS A 614 7.29 -28.60 2.97
C LYS A 614 6.96 -28.73 1.48
N LEU A 615 6.19 -27.80 0.94
CA LEU A 615 5.85 -27.72 -0.48
C LEU A 615 6.17 -26.33 -0.98
N GLY A 616 6.76 -26.25 -2.15
CA GLY A 616 7.12 -25.02 -2.80
C GLY A 616 6.17 -24.62 -3.93
N ALA A 617 6.47 -23.47 -4.51
CA ALA A 617 5.82 -22.96 -5.71
C ALA A 617 6.85 -22.43 -6.71
N ASN A 618 8.07 -22.97 -6.72
CA ASN A 618 9.06 -22.63 -7.72
C ASN A 618 8.55 -23.02 -9.11
N LEU A 619 8.78 -22.18 -10.12
CA LEU A 619 8.33 -22.43 -11.48
C LEU A 619 9.48 -23.04 -12.28
N LEU A 620 9.23 -24.20 -12.85
CA LEU A 620 10.12 -24.86 -13.81
C LEU A 620 9.50 -24.79 -15.21
N GLU A 621 10.34 -24.64 -16.21
CA GLU A 621 9.95 -24.83 -17.61
C GLU A 621 10.21 -26.27 -18.02
N VAL A 622 9.17 -26.97 -18.41
CA VAL A 622 9.24 -28.32 -18.94
C VAL A 622 8.53 -28.33 -20.29
N ASN A 623 9.28 -28.62 -21.36
CA ASN A 623 8.76 -28.65 -22.75
C ASN A 623 7.96 -27.41 -23.12
N GLY A 624 8.46 -26.20 -22.78
CA GLY A 624 7.80 -24.92 -23.07
C GLY A 624 6.61 -24.59 -22.17
N THR A 625 6.29 -25.39 -21.18
CA THR A 625 5.20 -25.15 -20.23
C THR A 625 5.73 -24.91 -18.82
N TYR A 626 5.20 -23.91 -18.15
CA TYR A 626 5.53 -23.62 -16.75
C TYR A 626 4.73 -24.53 -15.82
N ILE A 627 5.42 -25.33 -15.02
CA ILE A 627 4.86 -26.16 -13.99
C ILE A 627 5.35 -25.69 -12.59
N SER A 628 4.54 -25.92 -11.56
CA SER A 628 4.95 -25.68 -10.18
C SER A 628 5.77 -26.85 -9.66
N GLN A 629 7.00 -26.58 -9.25
CA GLN A 629 7.83 -27.55 -8.54
C GLN A 629 7.37 -27.62 -7.08
N ARG A 630 6.95 -28.81 -6.63
CA ARG A 630 6.34 -29.04 -5.31
C ARG A 630 7.32 -29.79 -4.41
N ILE A 631 8.41 -29.15 -4.04
CA ILE A 631 9.47 -29.67 -3.16
C ILE A 631 9.58 -28.79 -1.91
N PRO A 632 10.20 -29.27 -0.83
CA PRO A 632 10.52 -28.43 0.31
C PRO A 632 11.36 -27.22 -0.09
N GLU A 633 11.06 -26.06 0.51
CA GLU A 633 11.77 -24.82 0.25
C GLU A 633 12.24 -24.16 1.54
N ARG A 634 13.42 -23.56 1.48
CA ARG A 634 14.00 -22.70 2.50
C ARG A 634 14.35 -21.35 1.87
N VAL A 635 13.86 -20.27 2.49
CA VAL A 635 14.18 -18.88 2.07
C VAL A 635 14.64 -18.09 3.30
N TYR A 636 15.73 -17.36 3.19
CA TYR A 636 16.27 -16.55 4.28
C TYR A 636 16.91 -15.27 3.77
N GLY A 637 17.04 -14.30 4.64
CA GLY A 637 17.64 -13.03 4.26
C GLY A 637 17.66 -12.03 5.39
N PHE A 638 18.17 -10.85 5.09
CA PHE A 638 18.19 -9.75 6.02
C PHE A 638 17.88 -8.42 5.33
N GLU A 639 17.36 -7.50 6.12
CA GLU A 639 16.96 -6.16 5.69
C GLU A 639 17.50 -5.14 6.68
N ILE A 640 17.95 -4.00 6.16
CA ILE A 640 18.42 -2.87 6.94
C ILE A 640 17.78 -1.61 6.37
N GLN A 641 17.34 -0.72 7.25
CA GLN A 641 16.87 0.62 6.89
C GLN A 641 17.48 1.64 7.86
N ALA A 642 17.91 2.77 7.35
CA ALA A 642 18.43 3.89 8.13
C ALA A 642 17.90 5.21 7.57
N ASP A 643 17.50 6.13 8.45
CA ASP A 643 17.07 7.49 8.15
C ASP A 643 17.75 8.45 9.12
N TYR A 644 18.50 9.40 8.60
CA TYR A 644 19.24 10.39 9.39
C TYR A 644 18.84 11.81 9.01
N GLN A 645 18.35 12.56 9.99
CA GLN A 645 18.06 13.99 9.84
C GLN A 645 19.34 14.81 10.02
N VAL A 646 20.04 15.11 8.92
CA VAL A 646 21.31 15.84 8.93
C VAL A 646 21.13 17.27 9.43
N LEU A 647 20.24 18.01 8.76
CA LEU A 647 19.78 19.35 9.13
C LEU A 647 18.25 19.33 9.30
N ARG A 648 17.69 20.44 9.77
CA ARG A 648 16.22 20.59 9.92
C ARG A 648 15.47 20.30 8.62
N ASP A 649 16.06 20.63 7.48
CA ASP A 649 15.51 20.58 6.14
C ASP A 649 16.22 19.61 5.20
N LEU A 650 17.20 18.84 5.70
CA LEU A 650 17.97 17.87 4.95
C LEU A 650 17.98 16.52 5.68
N SER A 651 17.46 15.50 5.04
CA SER A 651 17.55 14.11 5.50
C SER A 651 18.22 13.23 4.43
N ILE A 652 18.98 12.25 4.89
CA ILE A 652 19.54 11.16 4.10
C ILE A 652 19.05 9.87 4.69
N GLY A 653 18.66 8.93 3.83
CA GLY A 653 18.25 7.62 4.28
C GLY A 653 18.52 6.57 3.22
N GLY A 654 18.24 5.32 3.57
CA GLY A 654 18.42 4.23 2.64
C GLY A 654 18.01 2.91 3.22
N ASN A 655 17.94 1.93 2.35
CA ASN A 655 17.67 0.55 2.71
C ASN A 655 18.53 -0.42 1.91
N TYR A 656 18.79 -1.56 2.52
CA TYR A 656 19.42 -2.71 1.89
C TYR A 656 18.60 -3.96 2.17
N ALA A 657 18.46 -4.84 1.18
CA ALA A 657 17.82 -6.12 1.34
C ALA A 657 18.56 -7.18 0.53
N GLN A 658 18.74 -8.34 1.16
CA GLN A 658 19.27 -9.53 0.53
C GLN A 658 18.39 -10.72 0.88
N VAL A 659 18.11 -11.57 -0.10
CA VAL A 659 17.35 -12.80 0.06
C VAL A 659 18.01 -13.91 -0.72
N GLU A 660 17.98 -15.13 -0.18
CA GLU A 660 18.40 -16.34 -0.85
C GLU A 660 17.41 -17.46 -0.55
N GLY A 661 17.31 -18.43 -1.47
CA GLY A 661 16.37 -19.54 -1.34
C GLY A 661 16.86 -20.79 -2.03
N LYS A 662 16.58 -21.94 -1.42
CA LYS A 662 16.90 -23.27 -1.94
C LYS A 662 15.72 -24.20 -1.83
N GLY A 663 15.64 -25.16 -2.74
CA GLY A 663 14.74 -26.28 -2.74
C GLY A 663 15.50 -27.58 -2.46
N ASP A 664 14.96 -28.41 -1.62
CA ASP A 664 15.43 -29.75 -1.27
C ASP A 664 14.76 -30.74 -2.23
N VAL A 665 15.55 -31.26 -3.19
CA VAL A 665 14.99 -32.09 -4.30
C VAL A 665 14.79 -33.55 -3.86
N ASP A 666 15.59 -34.04 -2.96
CA ASP A 666 15.49 -35.44 -2.46
C ASP A 666 14.79 -35.56 -1.11
N ASP A 667 14.28 -34.45 -0.57
CA ASP A 667 13.46 -34.38 0.65
C ASP A 667 14.17 -35.02 1.87
N ASP A 668 15.53 -34.86 1.92
CA ASP A 668 16.33 -35.40 3.02
C ASP A 668 16.45 -34.43 4.21
N GLY A 669 15.89 -33.21 4.09
CA GLY A 669 15.94 -32.10 5.05
C GLY A 669 17.23 -31.30 5.05
N ASN A 670 18.23 -31.65 4.23
CA ASN A 670 19.48 -30.95 4.05
C ASN A 670 19.42 -30.10 2.76
N PHE A 671 19.29 -28.82 2.87
CA PHE A 671 19.22 -27.90 1.72
C PHE A 671 20.59 -27.57 1.10
N ASN A 672 21.64 -28.35 1.36
CA ASN A 672 22.98 -28.13 0.82
C ASN A 672 23.56 -29.40 0.21
N GLY A 673 22.73 -30.43 -0.04
CA GLY A 673 23.07 -31.63 -0.76
C GLY A 673 23.44 -31.35 -2.23
N GLU A 674 24.05 -32.34 -2.90
CA GLU A 674 24.44 -32.20 -4.31
C GLU A 674 23.24 -32.06 -5.26
N LYS A 675 22.08 -32.61 -4.87
CA LYS A 675 20.84 -32.55 -5.66
C LYS A 675 20.05 -31.27 -5.43
N ASP A 676 20.38 -30.49 -4.39
CA ASP A 676 19.65 -29.29 -4.03
C ASP A 676 19.85 -28.17 -5.03
N VAL A 677 18.78 -27.45 -5.25
CA VAL A 677 18.74 -26.37 -6.24
C VAL A 677 18.49 -25.00 -5.59
N TYR A 678 19.11 -23.97 -6.13
CA TYR A 678 18.68 -22.61 -5.83
C TYR A 678 17.28 -22.35 -6.40
N LEU A 679 16.45 -21.65 -5.66
CA LEU A 679 15.22 -21.11 -6.21
C LEU A 679 15.55 -20.06 -7.28
N ASN A 680 14.81 -20.09 -8.38
CA ASN A 680 15.09 -19.23 -9.53
C ASN A 680 14.84 -17.73 -9.23
N THR A 681 15.33 -16.87 -10.10
CA THR A 681 15.32 -15.41 -9.91
C THR A 681 13.91 -14.79 -10.13
N THR A 682 12.94 -15.54 -10.64
CA THR A 682 11.54 -15.11 -10.62
C THR A 682 10.99 -15.04 -9.20
N ARG A 683 11.58 -15.81 -8.28
CA ARG A 683 11.23 -15.86 -6.85
C ARG A 683 12.22 -15.06 -6.01
N ILE A 684 13.49 -15.28 -6.19
CA ILE A 684 14.58 -14.72 -5.38
C ILE A 684 15.24 -13.56 -6.15
N PRO A 685 14.84 -12.31 -5.88
CA PRO A 685 15.45 -11.15 -6.53
C PRO A 685 16.92 -10.98 -6.12
N PRO A 686 17.75 -10.38 -6.97
CA PRO A 686 19.09 -9.92 -6.57
C PRO A 686 19.03 -8.95 -5.38
N SER A 687 20.13 -8.80 -4.66
CA SER A 687 20.23 -7.82 -3.58
C SER A 687 19.93 -6.41 -4.08
N LYS A 688 19.32 -5.62 -3.23
CA LYS A 688 18.87 -4.26 -3.55
C LYS A 688 19.37 -3.27 -2.51
N THR A 689 19.97 -2.18 -2.97
CA THR A 689 20.30 -1.00 -2.16
C THR A 689 19.56 0.21 -2.72
N THR A 690 18.91 0.97 -1.86
CA THR A 690 18.38 2.29 -2.21
C THR A 690 18.90 3.32 -1.23
N VAL A 691 19.40 4.44 -1.73
CA VAL A 691 19.81 5.59 -0.91
C VAL A 691 19.05 6.80 -1.43
N TYR A 692 18.54 7.62 -0.54
CA TYR A 692 17.82 8.84 -0.90
C TYR A 692 18.29 10.04 -0.06
N LEU A 693 18.20 11.19 -0.67
CA LEU A 693 18.42 12.48 -0.06
C LEU A 693 17.17 13.32 -0.27
N LYS A 694 16.58 13.83 0.83
CA LYS A 694 15.41 14.69 0.82
C LYS A 694 15.80 16.08 1.35
N TYR A 695 15.53 17.11 0.55
CA TYR A 695 15.85 18.51 0.90
C TYR A 695 14.63 19.40 0.76
N SER A 696 14.39 20.24 1.77
CA SER A 696 13.28 21.19 1.82
C SER A 696 13.66 22.59 2.33
N GLY A 697 14.97 22.93 2.30
CA GLY A 697 15.51 24.20 2.80
C GLY A 697 15.22 25.43 1.90
N ILE A 698 14.79 25.21 0.66
CA ILE A 698 14.30 26.27 -0.21
C ILE A 698 12.79 26.41 0.01
N LYS A 699 12.34 27.63 0.26
CA LYS A 699 10.91 27.91 0.49
C LYS A 699 10.06 27.35 -0.63
N ASN A 700 9.01 26.61 -0.25
CA ASN A 700 8.05 26.00 -1.17
C ASN A 700 8.62 24.89 -2.10
N LEU A 701 9.89 24.51 -2.00
CA LEU A 701 10.52 23.49 -2.80
C LEU A 701 10.85 22.26 -1.95
N SER A 702 10.44 21.10 -2.41
CA SER A 702 10.92 19.79 -1.91
C SER A 702 11.69 19.10 -3.02
N LEU A 703 12.90 18.64 -2.75
CA LEU A 703 13.76 17.92 -3.65
C LEU A 703 14.02 16.54 -3.06
N ASP A 704 13.92 15.50 -3.89
CA ASP A 704 14.21 14.11 -3.54
C ASP A 704 15.15 13.52 -4.62
N VAL A 705 16.27 13.00 -4.20
CA VAL A 705 17.26 12.34 -5.07
C VAL A 705 17.40 10.91 -4.62
N ASN A 706 17.16 9.97 -5.51
CA ASN A 706 17.22 8.54 -5.24
C ASN A 706 18.31 7.87 -6.06
N TRP A 707 19.18 7.11 -5.40
CA TRP A 707 20.08 6.16 -6.03
C TRP A 707 19.65 4.75 -5.69
N MET A 708 19.50 3.90 -6.70
CA MET A 708 19.19 2.49 -6.55
C MET A 708 20.25 1.64 -7.21
N ARG A 709 20.73 0.62 -6.51
CA ARG A 709 21.59 -0.43 -7.02
C ARG A 709 20.90 -1.78 -6.92
N VAL A 710 20.87 -2.49 -8.02
CA VAL A 710 20.58 -3.92 -8.12
C VAL A 710 21.89 -4.67 -8.15
N GLY A 711 22.04 -5.67 -7.29
CA GLY A 711 23.25 -6.50 -7.23
C GLY A 711 23.32 -7.56 -8.33
N ASN A 712 24.43 -8.27 -8.36
CA ASN A 712 24.57 -9.45 -9.20
C ASN A 712 23.84 -10.66 -8.59
N ARG A 713 23.32 -11.53 -9.45
CA ARG A 713 22.89 -12.88 -9.08
C ARG A 713 23.22 -13.84 -10.21
N ASP A 714 24.12 -14.79 -9.94
CA ASP A 714 24.57 -15.82 -10.86
C ASP A 714 24.68 -17.13 -10.08
N ARG A 715 23.68 -17.99 -10.21
CA ARG A 715 23.53 -19.24 -9.44
C ARG A 715 23.39 -20.47 -10.33
N PHE A 716 23.15 -20.28 -11.60
CA PHE A 716 22.72 -21.34 -12.50
C PHE A 716 23.71 -21.52 -13.65
N LYS A 717 23.71 -22.72 -14.19
CA LYS A 717 24.47 -23.07 -15.41
C LYS A 717 23.52 -23.28 -16.58
N THR A 718 24.00 -23.13 -17.77
CA THR A 718 23.25 -23.48 -18.99
C THR A 718 23.00 -24.98 -19.05
N ASN A 719 21.86 -25.37 -19.65
CA ASN A 719 21.58 -26.76 -19.99
C ASN A 719 22.52 -27.30 -21.09
N ALA A 720 22.37 -28.55 -21.48
CA ALA A 720 23.19 -29.19 -22.51
C ALA A 720 23.13 -28.48 -23.90
N ALA A 721 22.08 -27.70 -24.15
CA ALA A 721 21.95 -26.89 -25.36
C ALA A 721 22.57 -25.48 -25.21
N GLY A 722 23.33 -25.21 -24.15
CA GLY A 722 23.96 -23.92 -23.89
C GLY A 722 22.97 -22.79 -23.51
N LYS A 723 21.72 -23.13 -23.10
CA LYS A 723 20.66 -22.17 -22.77
C LYS A 723 20.30 -22.21 -21.29
N TYR A 724 20.04 -21.05 -20.71
CA TYR A 724 19.43 -20.96 -19.38
C TYR A 724 17.93 -21.27 -19.43
N LEU A 725 17.44 -21.97 -18.42
CA LEU A 725 16.00 -22.08 -18.20
C LEU A 725 15.44 -20.74 -17.71
N ILE A 726 14.14 -20.57 -17.84
CA ILE A 726 13.48 -19.31 -17.40
C ILE A 726 13.64 -19.08 -15.89
N GLY A 727 14.09 -17.88 -15.55
CA GLY A 727 14.39 -17.52 -14.17
C GLY A 727 15.81 -17.87 -13.73
N GLU A 728 16.62 -18.51 -14.58
CA GLU A 728 17.97 -18.98 -14.26
C GLU A 728 19.10 -18.18 -14.93
N GLY A 729 18.78 -17.27 -15.83
CA GLY A 729 19.80 -16.40 -16.44
C GLY A 729 20.51 -15.54 -15.40
N PRO A 730 21.82 -15.28 -15.57
CA PRO A 730 22.59 -14.43 -14.66
C PRO A 730 22.15 -12.97 -14.76
N VAL A 731 21.97 -12.34 -13.60
CA VAL A 731 21.71 -10.91 -13.50
C VAL A 731 23.01 -10.17 -13.20
N LYS A 732 23.37 -9.25 -14.09
CA LYS A 732 24.47 -8.29 -13.90
C LYS A 732 23.94 -7.05 -13.19
N ALA A 733 24.73 -6.53 -12.25
CA ALA A 733 24.34 -5.35 -11.47
C ALA A 733 24.17 -4.10 -12.32
N PHE A 734 23.26 -3.25 -11.89
CA PHE A 734 23.09 -1.91 -12.49
C PHE A 734 22.72 -0.87 -11.43
N ASN A 735 22.92 0.41 -11.78
CA ASN A 735 22.63 1.55 -10.91
C ASN A 735 21.72 2.53 -11.65
N LEU A 736 20.75 3.10 -10.93
CA LEU A 736 19.87 4.14 -11.44
C LEU A 736 19.86 5.34 -10.47
N PHE A 737 19.84 6.54 -11.03
CA PHE A 737 19.62 7.78 -10.30
C PHE A 737 18.31 8.41 -10.77
N ASN A 738 17.46 8.78 -9.83
CA ASN A 738 16.18 9.43 -10.09
C ASN A 738 16.10 10.71 -9.25
N VAL A 739 15.35 11.70 -9.75
CA VAL A 739 15.15 12.97 -9.07
C VAL A 739 13.69 13.34 -9.13
N ALA A 740 13.14 13.85 -8.03
CA ALA A 740 11.85 14.53 -7.98
C ALA A 740 12.00 15.91 -7.35
N ALA A 741 11.33 16.88 -7.94
CA ALA A 741 11.18 18.23 -7.38
C ALA A 741 9.69 18.58 -7.34
N VAL A 742 9.23 19.07 -6.19
CA VAL A 742 7.85 19.53 -5.99
C VAL A 742 7.90 20.97 -5.51
N TYR A 743 7.36 21.89 -6.29
CA TYR A 743 7.32 23.30 -6.00
C TYR A 743 5.90 23.80 -5.78
N GLN A 744 5.64 24.39 -4.61
CA GLN A 744 4.37 25.04 -4.29
C GLN A 744 4.38 26.46 -4.85
N VAL A 745 3.84 26.65 -6.07
CA VAL A 745 3.84 27.93 -6.78
C VAL A 745 3.00 28.97 -6.04
N THR A 746 1.78 28.58 -5.67
CA THR A 746 0.87 29.31 -4.78
C THR A 746 0.21 28.33 -3.83
N GLN A 747 -0.56 28.82 -2.85
CA GLN A 747 -1.23 27.94 -1.90
C GLN A 747 -2.09 26.83 -2.57
N PRO A 748 -2.88 27.11 -3.65
CA PRO A 748 -3.61 26.09 -4.37
C PRO A 748 -2.80 25.40 -5.49
N LEU A 749 -1.72 25.97 -6.01
CA LEU A 749 -1.05 25.53 -7.23
C LEU A 749 0.30 24.89 -6.94
N LYS A 750 0.48 23.65 -7.38
CA LYS A 750 1.68 22.85 -7.20
C LYS A 750 2.23 22.35 -8.53
N LEU A 751 3.52 22.56 -8.77
CA LEU A 751 4.28 21.99 -9.88
C LEU A 751 5.11 20.81 -9.38
N SER A 752 5.07 19.69 -10.11
CA SER A 752 5.90 18.52 -9.80
C SER A 752 6.68 18.10 -11.05
N VAL A 753 7.97 17.87 -10.88
CA VAL A 753 8.88 17.42 -11.93
C VAL A 753 9.60 16.18 -11.42
N GLY A 754 9.65 15.13 -12.22
CA GLY A 754 10.41 13.92 -11.94
C GLY A 754 11.25 13.49 -13.13
N VAL A 755 12.40 12.91 -12.87
CA VAL A 755 13.27 12.33 -13.88
C VAL A 755 13.73 10.95 -13.42
N GLU A 756 13.36 9.93 -14.18
CA GLU A 756 13.85 8.56 -14.01
C GLU A 756 15.10 8.35 -14.87
N ASN A 757 16.05 7.54 -14.38
CA ASN A 757 17.33 7.30 -15.03
C ASN A 757 18.04 8.60 -15.47
N LEU A 758 18.25 9.49 -14.50
CA LEU A 758 18.81 10.85 -14.72
C LEU A 758 20.11 10.84 -15.54
N LEU A 759 20.96 9.84 -15.33
CA LEU A 759 22.25 9.72 -16.01
C LEU A 759 22.15 9.07 -17.39
N ASN A 760 20.94 8.75 -17.86
CA ASN A 760 20.64 8.07 -19.13
C ASN A 760 21.49 6.79 -19.32
N LYS A 761 21.59 5.97 -18.27
CA LYS A 761 22.40 4.75 -18.27
C LYS A 761 21.72 3.67 -19.10
N VAL A 762 22.47 3.01 -19.98
CA VAL A 762 22.04 1.76 -20.61
C VAL A 762 22.10 0.66 -19.56
N TYR A 763 20.99 -0.05 -19.35
CA TYR A 763 20.89 -1.16 -18.41
C TYR A 763 19.86 -2.19 -18.89
N TYR A 764 20.00 -3.40 -18.36
CA TYR A 764 18.99 -4.46 -18.53
C TYR A 764 18.29 -4.69 -17.19
N PRO A 765 16.96 -4.57 -17.11
CA PRO A 765 16.23 -4.93 -15.91
C PRO A 765 16.50 -6.39 -15.51
N ALA A 766 16.42 -6.69 -14.22
CA ALA A 766 16.68 -8.05 -13.73
C ALA A 766 15.81 -9.10 -14.46
N ILE A 767 14.53 -8.79 -14.67
CA ILE A 767 13.60 -9.69 -15.35
C ILE A 767 14.05 -10.02 -16.79
N SER A 768 14.56 -9.07 -17.55
CA SER A 768 15.00 -9.32 -18.93
C SER A 768 16.29 -10.16 -18.98
N GLN A 769 17.08 -10.12 -17.93
CA GLN A 769 18.30 -10.90 -17.83
C GLN A 769 18.02 -12.35 -17.39
N PHE A 770 17.25 -12.55 -16.32
CA PHE A 770 17.03 -13.90 -15.79
C PHE A 770 16.11 -14.76 -16.65
N TYR A 771 15.31 -14.19 -17.54
CA TYR A 771 14.53 -15.02 -18.48
C TYR A 771 15.40 -15.83 -19.45
N GLY A 772 16.65 -15.41 -19.70
CA GLY A 772 17.62 -16.21 -20.45
C GLY A 772 17.28 -16.42 -21.94
N SER A 773 16.40 -15.60 -22.53
CA SER A 773 15.89 -15.77 -23.89
C SER A 773 16.09 -14.52 -24.76
N ASN A 774 16.17 -14.72 -26.08
CA ASN A 774 16.35 -13.66 -27.06
C ASN A 774 15.19 -12.65 -27.07
N VAL A 775 13.96 -13.13 -26.97
CA VAL A 775 12.73 -12.31 -26.98
C VAL A 775 12.67 -11.39 -25.76
N ASN A 776 13.10 -11.90 -24.62
CA ASN A 776 12.97 -11.23 -23.33
C ASN A 776 14.22 -10.39 -22.96
N TYR A 777 15.28 -10.43 -23.74
CA TYR A 777 16.50 -9.67 -23.46
C TYR A 777 16.34 -8.20 -23.88
N VAL A 778 15.62 -7.44 -23.08
CA VAL A 778 15.17 -6.06 -23.38
C VAL A 778 15.87 -5.08 -22.44
N ARG A 779 16.33 -3.95 -22.98
CA ARG A 779 16.88 -2.85 -22.17
C ARG A 779 15.81 -2.13 -21.37
N GLY A 780 16.19 -1.54 -20.25
CA GLY A 780 15.32 -0.67 -19.45
C GLY A 780 15.16 0.72 -20.06
N ASN A 781 14.26 1.50 -19.48
CA ASN A 781 13.98 2.86 -19.92
C ASN A 781 15.22 3.75 -19.92
N GLY A 782 15.41 4.50 -20.99
CA GLY A 782 16.29 5.66 -21.01
C GLY A 782 15.77 6.75 -20.08
N ARG A 783 16.40 7.92 -20.10
CA ARG A 783 15.96 9.07 -19.28
C ARG A 783 14.52 9.45 -19.61
N ARG A 784 13.65 9.34 -18.63
CA ARG A 784 12.23 9.74 -18.72
C ARG A 784 11.93 10.88 -17.77
N PHE A 785 11.09 11.78 -18.22
CA PHE A 785 10.57 12.86 -17.39
C PHE A 785 9.08 12.70 -17.13
N ASN A 786 8.64 13.26 -16.02
CA ASN A 786 7.25 13.46 -15.66
C ASN A 786 7.09 14.90 -15.16
N LEU A 787 6.23 15.65 -15.78
CA LEU A 787 5.90 17.04 -15.42
C LEU A 787 4.40 17.10 -15.13
N SER A 788 4.01 17.58 -13.97
CA SER A 788 2.59 17.72 -13.62
C SER A 788 2.28 18.98 -12.86
N LEU A 789 1.11 19.54 -13.13
CA LEU A 789 0.53 20.70 -12.47
C LEU A 789 -0.70 20.24 -11.70
N GLY A 790 -0.74 20.54 -10.40
CA GLY A 790 -1.84 20.22 -9.51
C GLY A 790 -2.47 21.49 -8.93
N TYR A 791 -3.79 21.52 -8.86
CA TYR A 791 -4.57 22.63 -8.33
C TYR A 791 -5.57 22.14 -7.29
N ALA A 792 -5.48 22.70 -6.08
CA ALA A 792 -6.40 22.42 -4.98
C ALA A 792 -7.38 23.59 -4.80
N PHE A 793 -8.67 23.34 -4.58
CA PHE A 793 -9.72 24.36 -4.41
C PHE A 793 -10.73 24.02 -3.31
#